data_d965ba66255b128231fc8264ab0c9ed9
#
_entry.id   d965ba66255b128231fc8264ab0c9ed9
#
_cell.length_a   1.000
_cell.length_b   1.000
_cell.length_c   1.000
_cell.angle_alpha   90.00
_cell.angle_beta   90.00
_cell.angle_gamma   90.00
#
_symmetry.space_group_name_H-M   'P 1'
#
loop_
_entity.id
_entity.type
_entity.pdbx_description
1 polymer ?
#
loop_
_entity_poly.entity_id
_entity_poly.type
_entity_poly.pdbx_seq_one_letter_code
_entity_poly.pdbx_strand_id
1 'polypeptide(L)'
;MSKKWTMEEKEGYCIIRNAGGATLGISAANKGAILEVDGFAFKDLNRNGELDAYEDWRLPAEERIADLVKKISIEEIAGLMLYSSHQMLSKTAGFPGAPPPTGADAERDAWDLSEMQKNFLKDDNLRHVLVAIVDNAYTAARWNNNAQAFVEGIGLGIPVNTSSDPRHGIAASAEFDMGAGAKISKWPQHIGLAATFDPSIVEEFGDVASREYRAMGIATALSPQIDLATDPRWNRFNGTFGAGSKLAAELARAYCDGFQSSEDGGWGMHSVNAMAKHWPGGASGEGGRDAHFGYGKYSVFSGDNFEEHLIPFTEGAFKLKGKTGEASAIMPYYTISYNVDPSGANVGNSYSKYIINDLLREKYGYDGVVCTDWMITGDNTAFTSFFTGKCWGVEDMSVVDRHYMVLMAGVDQFGGNNDAKPIIEAYEKGVKEHGEAFMRGRMEQSAKRLLRNILRVGLFENPYLDPDAAVQLVGCDEYMKKGFEAQLRSIVMLKNKDNVLPLKKQKVYIPMRHTGEGSNWFGRPAPAKDEMPVDKALVAKYFDVVDTPEEADVAFAFVMTPDNLSYTEEDGYLPVSLQYRPYTAAAAREHSVAAPGDNRSYKGKSVKTRVEKHLDMILDTKKAMGDKPVIVFVKTINPVVPAEFEAAADAIVLDFNVTTEAMMEIVSGKAEPSGLLPFHMPKDMETVEKHNEDVPFDIEPYRDSCGNSYEFAFGMNWSGVIDDARVKRYK
;
A
#
# COMPACT_ATOMS: atom_id res chain seq x y z
N MET A 1 14.17 2.90 49.17
CA MET A 1 15.25 2.47 48.22
C MET A 1 15.82 3.70 47.52
N SER A 2 17.02 3.66 46.98
CA SER A 2 17.57 4.80 46.22
C SER A 2 16.83 4.94 44.91
N LYS A 3 16.54 6.18 44.52
CA LYS A 3 15.90 6.52 43.23
C LYS A 3 16.78 6.00 42.04
N LYS A 4 16.20 5.21 41.14
CA LYS A 4 16.87 4.59 40.00
C LYS A 4 16.46 5.20 38.68
N TRP A 5 15.87 6.38 38.66
CA TRP A 5 15.41 7.04 37.46
C TRP A 5 15.71 8.54 37.44
N THR A 6 15.79 9.10 36.25
CA THR A 6 15.96 10.53 35.99
C THR A 6 14.86 11.03 35.05
N MET A 7 14.56 12.33 35.08
CA MET A 7 13.61 12.97 34.20
C MET A 7 14.29 14.12 33.46
N GLU A 8 14.07 14.19 32.17
CA GLU A 8 14.48 15.26 31.25
C GLU A 8 13.23 15.93 30.69
N GLU A 9 13.10 17.24 30.91
CA GLU A 9 11.97 17.99 30.34
C GLU A 9 12.30 18.41 28.89
N LYS A 10 11.31 18.21 27.99
CA LYS A 10 11.32 18.63 26.59
C LYS A 10 10.13 19.57 26.34
N GLU A 11 10.05 20.15 25.14
CA GLU A 11 8.90 20.97 24.75
C GLU A 11 7.62 20.11 24.67
N GLY A 12 6.71 20.29 25.59
CA GLY A 12 5.41 19.61 25.65
C GLY A 12 5.41 18.22 26.29
N TYR A 13 6.57 17.61 26.60
CA TYR A 13 6.66 16.28 27.23
C TYR A 13 7.93 16.11 28.08
N CYS A 14 7.98 15.02 28.86
CA CYS A 14 9.15 14.63 29.63
C CYS A 14 9.58 13.23 29.26
N ILE A 15 10.88 12.98 29.25
CA ILE A 15 11.50 11.67 29.10
C ILE A 15 12.02 11.20 30.46
N ILE A 16 11.65 9.99 30.85
CA ILE A 16 12.04 9.35 32.09
C ILE A 16 12.91 8.14 31.76
N ARG A 17 14.13 8.10 32.29
CA ARG A 17 15.07 7.01 32.06
C ARG A 17 15.20 6.17 33.31
N ASN A 18 14.74 4.94 33.31
CA ASN A 18 14.95 3.96 34.35
C ASN A 18 16.31 3.26 34.16
N ALA A 19 17.11 3.20 35.18
CA ALA A 19 18.41 2.55 35.14
C ALA A 19 18.26 1.02 34.95
N GLY A 20 18.59 0.52 33.77
CA GLY A 20 18.40 -0.89 33.38
C GLY A 20 16.94 -1.30 33.15
N GLY A 21 16.05 -0.33 32.86
CA GLY A 21 14.65 -0.54 32.55
C GLY A 21 14.15 0.32 31.39
N ALA A 22 12.83 0.37 31.23
CA ALA A 22 12.19 1.09 30.13
C ALA A 22 12.42 2.61 30.20
N THR A 23 12.59 3.23 29.06
CA THR A 23 12.48 4.68 28.88
C THR A 23 11.02 5.04 28.71
N LEU A 24 10.51 5.95 29.56
CA LEU A 24 9.12 6.37 29.52
C LEU A 24 9.00 7.79 28.96
N GLY A 25 7.94 8.04 28.23
CA GLY A 25 7.54 9.38 27.81
C GLY A 25 6.18 9.74 28.44
N ILE A 26 6.06 10.97 28.94
CA ILE A 26 4.82 11.48 29.52
C ILE A 26 4.63 12.94 29.12
N SER A 27 3.40 13.38 28.91
CA SER A 27 3.14 14.80 28.61
C SER A 27 3.56 15.71 29.77
N ALA A 28 4.00 16.93 29.46
CA ALA A 28 4.37 17.90 30.47
C ALA A 28 3.20 18.22 31.42
N ALA A 29 1.97 18.17 30.90
CA ALA A 29 0.74 18.36 31.70
C ALA A 29 0.51 17.23 32.72
N ASN A 30 0.96 16.02 32.43
CA ASN A 30 0.76 14.84 33.26
C ASN A 30 2.00 14.41 34.05
N LYS A 31 3.06 15.23 34.08
CA LYS A 31 4.32 14.88 34.77
C LYS A 31 4.17 14.50 36.25
N GLY A 32 3.04 14.83 36.86
CA GLY A 32 2.70 14.43 38.24
C GLY A 32 2.13 13.00 38.35
N ALA A 33 1.75 12.38 37.22
CA ALA A 33 1.20 11.02 37.20
C ALA A 33 2.33 9.97 37.04
N ILE A 34 3.31 10.04 37.94
CA ILE A 34 4.43 9.11 38.03
C ILE A 34 4.40 8.42 39.39
N LEU A 35 4.38 7.09 39.37
CA LEU A 35 4.54 6.24 40.52
C LEU A 35 6.01 5.83 40.68
N GLU A 36 6.49 5.77 41.92
CA GLU A 36 7.80 5.19 42.23
C GLU A 36 7.62 3.88 42.99
N VAL A 37 7.97 2.78 42.35
CA VAL A 37 7.92 1.44 42.96
C VAL A 37 9.28 0.78 42.83
N ASP A 38 9.85 0.26 43.91
CA ASP A 38 11.19 -0.35 44.00
C ASP A 38 12.32 0.56 43.52
N GLY A 39 12.09 1.89 43.55
CA GLY A 39 12.99 2.92 43.06
C GLY A 39 12.93 3.19 41.57
N PHE A 40 12.06 2.51 40.81
CA PHE A 40 11.79 2.73 39.39
C PHE A 40 10.54 3.61 39.18
N ALA A 41 10.49 4.31 38.07
CA ALA A 41 9.34 5.12 37.65
C ALA A 41 8.38 4.33 36.79
N PHE A 42 7.10 4.55 36.99
CA PHE A 42 5.98 4.03 36.18
C PHE A 42 4.99 5.15 35.88
N LYS A 43 4.23 5.02 34.81
CA LYS A 43 3.13 5.95 34.52
C LYS A 43 1.84 5.47 35.19
N ASP A 44 1.19 6.36 35.91
CA ASP A 44 -0.17 6.17 36.46
C ASP A 44 -1.16 6.67 35.41
N LEU A 45 -1.48 5.79 34.46
CA LEU A 45 -2.26 6.15 33.26
C LEU A 45 -3.74 6.39 33.56
N ASN A 46 -4.29 5.64 34.52
CA ASN A 46 -5.69 5.78 34.99
C ASN A 46 -5.84 6.69 36.22
N ARG A 47 -4.71 7.19 36.75
CA ARG A 47 -4.65 8.14 37.89
C ARG A 47 -5.30 7.63 39.17
N ASN A 48 -5.22 6.33 39.46
CA ASN A 48 -5.74 5.74 40.66
C ASN A 48 -4.75 5.75 41.85
N GLY A 49 -3.48 6.11 41.61
CA GLY A 49 -2.40 6.15 42.59
C GLY A 49 -1.80 4.79 42.93
N GLU A 50 -2.15 3.73 42.20
CA GLU A 50 -1.65 2.37 42.36
C GLU A 50 -1.00 1.92 41.07
N LEU A 51 0.00 1.03 41.13
CA LEU A 51 0.61 0.45 39.96
C LEU A 51 -0.22 -0.75 39.47
N ASP A 52 -1.01 -0.55 38.44
CA ASP A 52 -1.73 -1.61 37.77
C ASP A 52 -0.80 -2.49 36.90
N ALA A 53 -1.21 -3.73 36.67
CA ALA A 53 -0.38 -4.65 35.89
C ALA A 53 -0.18 -4.16 34.43
N TYR A 54 -1.16 -3.48 33.80
CA TYR A 54 -1.00 -2.96 32.45
C TYR A 54 -0.01 -1.78 32.35
N GLU A 55 0.28 -1.09 33.46
CA GLU A 55 1.23 0.01 33.57
C GLU A 55 2.64 -0.46 33.91
N ASP A 56 2.77 -1.68 34.43
CA ASP A 56 4.06 -2.25 34.82
C ASP A 56 4.83 -2.77 33.61
N TRP A 57 5.74 -1.95 33.10
CA TRP A 57 6.57 -2.27 31.95
C TRP A 57 7.53 -3.47 32.17
N ARG A 58 7.66 -3.98 33.39
CA ARG A 58 8.46 -5.17 33.71
C ARG A 58 7.74 -6.46 33.37
N LEU A 59 6.40 -6.42 33.25
CA LEU A 59 5.58 -7.58 32.95
C LEU A 59 5.53 -7.87 31.44
N PRO A 60 5.36 -9.15 31.06
CA PRO A 60 5.12 -9.52 29.67
C PRO A 60 3.87 -8.84 29.10
N ALA A 61 3.91 -8.52 27.80
CA ALA A 61 2.79 -7.84 27.12
C ALA A 61 1.43 -8.54 27.31
N GLU A 62 1.39 -9.88 27.26
CA GLU A 62 0.13 -10.64 27.40
C GLU A 62 -0.48 -10.53 28.82
N GLU A 63 0.35 -10.41 29.88
CA GLU A 63 -0.15 -10.16 31.22
C GLU A 63 -0.72 -8.76 31.36
N ARG A 64 -0.05 -7.77 30.77
CA ARG A 64 -0.50 -6.38 30.73
C ARG A 64 -1.83 -6.23 29.98
N ILE A 65 -1.95 -6.88 28.82
CA ILE A 65 -3.18 -6.92 28.02
C ILE A 65 -4.30 -7.59 28.80
N ALA A 66 -4.04 -8.71 29.48
CA ALA A 66 -5.04 -9.43 30.24
C ALA A 66 -5.60 -8.62 31.41
N ASP A 67 -4.81 -7.74 32.02
CA ASP A 67 -5.27 -6.79 33.03
C ASP A 67 -6.09 -5.65 32.41
N LEU A 68 -5.57 -5.03 31.34
CA LEU A 68 -6.22 -3.89 30.68
C LEU A 68 -7.60 -4.26 30.12
N VAL A 69 -7.73 -5.45 29.50
CA VAL A 69 -9.00 -5.94 28.93
C VAL A 69 -10.10 -6.13 29.99
N LYS A 70 -9.73 -6.39 31.23
CA LYS A 70 -10.73 -6.47 32.35
C LYS A 70 -11.24 -5.11 32.80
N LYS A 71 -10.46 -4.04 32.57
CA LYS A 71 -10.76 -2.69 33.01
C LYS A 71 -11.48 -1.85 31.94
N ILE A 72 -11.24 -2.17 30.65
CA ILE A 72 -11.76 -1.42 29.50
C ILE A 72 -13.27 -1.58 29.34
N SER A 73 -14.00 -0.50 29.07
CA SER A 73 -15.44 -0.51 28.80
C SER A 73 -15.77 -1.00 27.39
N ILE A 74 -17.04 -1.28 27.10
CA ILE A 74 -17.50 -1.63 25.74
C ILE A 74 -17.31 -0.45 24.79
N GLU A 75 -17.55 0.77 25.24
CA GLU A 75 -17.36 1.99 24.45
C GLU A 75 -15.89 2.21 24.09
N GLU A 76 -14.97 1.96 25.02
CA GLU A 76 -13.53 2.03 24.75
C GLU A 76 -13.07 0.91 23.81
N ILE A 77 -13.63 -0.32 23.91
CA ILE A 77 -13.35 -1.38 22.93
C ILE A 77 -13.88 -1.01 21.55
N ALA A 78 -15.11 -0.48 21.46
CA ALA A 78 -15.68 -0.02 20.20
C ALA A 78 -14.79 1.06 19.56
N GLY A 79 -14.26 1.98 20.37
CA GLY A 79 -13.28 2.99 19.91
C GLY A 79 -11.97 2.40 19.42
N LEU A 80 -11.42 1.37 20.09
CA LEU A 80 -10.25 0.63 19.59
C LEU A 80 -10.54 -0.07 18.26
N MET A 81 -11.77 -0.53 18.04
CA MET A 81 -12.20 -1.19 16.78
C MET A 81 -12.42 -0.20 15.65
N LEU A 82 -12.40 1.11 15.88
CA LEU A 82 -12.41 2.13 14.83
C LEU A 82 -11.03 2.31 14.22
N TYR A 83 -11.02 2.56 12.92
CA TYR A 83 -9.87 3.08 12.20
C TYR A 83 -10.29 4.32 11.42
N SER A 84 -9.64 5.46 11.66
CA SER A 84 -10.12 6.75 11.16
C SER A 84 -10.22 6.83 9.64
N SER A 85 -11.06 7.74 9.17
CA SER A 85 -10.93 8.27 7.81
C SER A 85 -9.55 8.92 7.62
N HIS A 86 -9.15 9.14 6.37
CA HIS A 86 -7.87 9.75 6.00
C HIS A 86 -7.71 11.14 6.62
N GLN A 87 -6.65 11.33 7.42
CA GLN A 87 -6.33 12.60 8.08
C GLN A 87 -5.25 13.37 7.31
N MET A 88 -5.38 14.70 7.30
CA MET A 88 -4.46 15.61 6.64
C MET A 88 -3.72 16.46 7.66
N LEU A 89 -2.39 16.38 7.67
CA LEU A 89 -1.50 17.19 8.49
C LEU A 89 -0.80 18.23 7.61
N SER A 90 -1.62 19.11 7.01
CA SER A 90 -1.18 20.13 6.06
C SER A 90 -2.04 21.36 6.15
N LYS A 91 -1.41 22.54 5.96
CA LYS A 91 -2.11 23.82 5.80
C LYS A 91 -2.53 24.07 4.35
N THR A 92 -1.85 23.49 3.39
CA THR A 92 -1.98 23.82 1.96
C THR A 92 -2.62 22.72 1.13
N ALA A 93 -2.57 21.48 1.59
CA ALA A 93 -3.14 20.32 0.91
C ALA A 93 -4.29 19.73 1.71
N GLY A 94 -5.42 19.51 1.05
CA GLY A 94 -6.59 18.82 1.58
C GLY A 94 -6.89 17.56 0.78
N PHE A 95 -7.71 16.67 1.34
CA PHE A 95 -8.21 15.51 0.61
C PHE A 95 -8.98 16.00 -0.63
N PRO A 96 -8.76 15.40 -1.81
CA PRO A 96 -9.46 15.79 -3.01
C PRO A 96 -10.99 15.81 -2.79
N GLY A 97 -11.62 17.02 -2.87
CA GLY A 97 -13.06 17.22 -2.67
C GLY A 97 -13.50 17.62 -1.27
N ALA A 98 -12.62 17.59 -0.29
CA ALA A 98 -12.95 18.15 1.01
C ALA A 98 -13.12 19.68 0.91
N PRO A 99 -14.10 20.27 1.59
CA PRO A 99 -14.19 21.72 1.70
C PRO A 99 -12.96 22.25 2.47
N PRO A 100 -12.51 23.47 2.19
CA PRO A 100 -11.43 24.07 2.95
C PRO A 100 -11.82 24.16 4.43
N PRO A 101 -10.83 24.08 5.35
CA PRO A 101 -11.07 24.27 6.78
C PRO A 101 -11.75 25.61 7.06
N THR A 102 -12.66 25.64 8.01
CA THR A 102 -13.38 26.86 8.43
C THR A 102 -13.28 27.05 9.95
N GLY A 103 -13.58 28.27 10.43
CA GLY A 103 -13.53 28.58 11.86
C GLY A 103 -12.14 28.38 12.48
N ALA A 104 -12.07 27.82 13.68
CA ALA A 104 -10.83 27.60 14.41
C ALA A 104 -9.84 26.69 13.66
N ASP A 105 -10.34 25.74 12.87
CA ASP A 105 -9.50 24.84 12.08
C ASP A 105 -8.75 25.53 10.94
N ALA A 106 -9.24 26.68 10.46
CA ALA A 106 -8.53 27.47 9.43
C ALA A 106 -7.30 28.22 9.97
N GLU A 107 -7.29 28.53 11.27
CA GLU A 107 -6.22 29.28 11.93
C GLU A 107 -5.17 28.41 12.62
N ARG A 108 -5.50 27.11 12.89
CA ARG A 108 -4.61 26.17 13.58
C ARG A 108 -3.33 25.87 12.76
N ASP A 109 -2.27 25.51 13.45
CA ASP A 109 -1.09 24.93 12.80
C ASP A 109 -1.35 23.50 12.32
N ALA A 110 -0.60 23.05 11.30
CA ALA A 110 -0.78 21.71 10.72
C ALA A 110 -0.53 20.57 11.74
N TRP A 111 0.23 20.86 12.78
CA TRP A 111 0.49 19.91 13.89
C TRP A 111 -0.52 19.98 15.04
N ASP A 112 -1.46 20.90 15.02
CA ASP A 112 -2.52 20.96 16.04
C ASP A 112 -3.67 20.00 15.67
N LEU A 113 -4.32 19.44 16.70
CA LEU A 113 -5.50 18.61 16.50
C LEU A 113 -6.68 19.47 16.01
N SER A 114 -7.35 19.02 14.94
CA SER A 114 -8.63 19.59 14.52
C SER A 114 -9.74 19.24 15.48
N GLU A 115 -10.86 19.98 15.44
CA GLU A 115 -12.02 19.66 16.28
C GLU A 115 -12.57 18.24 15.97
N MET A 116 -12.59 17.83 14.69
CA MET A 116 -12.96 16.47 14.32
C MET A 116 -12.04 15.43 14.97
N GLN A 117 -10.71 15.67 14.99
CA GLN A 117 -9.74 14.77 15.60
C GLN A 117 -9.93 14.70 17.12
N LYS A 118 -10.16 15.84 17.80
CA LYS A 118 -10.46 15.85 19.24
C LYS A 118 -11.73 15.07 19.55
N ASN A 119 -12.77 15.26 18.74
CA ASN A 119 -14.06 14.60 18.94
C ASN A 119 -13.91 13.08 18.83
N PHE A 120 -13.37 12.54 17.73
CA PHE A 120 -13.27 11.08 17.60
C PHE A 120 -12.27 10.45 18.61
N LEU A 121 -11.20 11.17 18.99
CA LEU A 121 -10.26 10.68 20.02
C LEU A 121 -10.90 10.62 21.42
N LYS A 122 -11.78 11.58 21.75
CA LYS A 122 -12.37 11.72 23.07
C LYS A 122 -13.74 11.06 23.17
N ASP A 123 -14.65 11.38 22.25
CA ASP A 123 -16.06 11.00 22.36
C ASP A 123 -16.30 9.59 21.83
N ASP A 124 -15.56 9.18 20.78
CA ASP A 124 -15.61 7.84 20.18
C ASP A 124 -14.48 6.91 20.67
N ASN A 125 -13.58 7.36 21.53
CA ASN A 125 -12.42 6.61 22.01
C ASN A 125 -11.53 6.00 20.90
N LEU A 126 -11.53 6.58 19.70
CA LEU A 126 -10.72 6.11 18.58
C LEU A 126 -9.22 6.22 18.91
N ARG A 127 -8.45 5.17 18.59
CA ARG A 127 -6.99 5.14 18.85
C ARG A 127 -6.16 4.82 17.60
N HIS A 128 -6.77 4.40 16.49
CA HIS A 128 -6.06 4.10 15.24
C HIS A 128 -6.34 5.20 14.21
N VAL A 129 -5.31 6.00 13.89
CA VAL A 129 -5.44 7.19 13.04
C VAL A 129 -4.63 7.03 11.75
N LEU A 130 -5.31 7.10 10.60
CA LEU A 130 -4.67 7.08 9.30
C LEU A 130 -4.27 8.49 8.86
N VAL A 131 -2.98 8.76 8.69
CA VAL A 131 -2.49 10.02 8.11
C VAL A 131 -2.16 9.83 6.63
N ALA A 132 -2.81 10.62 5.78
CA ALA A 132 -2.67 10.56 4.32
C ALA A 132 -1.66 11.58 3.80
N ILE A 133 -1.87 12.87 4.09
CA ILE A 133 -0.97 13.95 3.66
C ILE A 133 -0.31 14.55 4.90
N VAL A 134 1.00 14.78 4.80
CA VAL A 134 1.82 15.38 5.85
C VAL A 134 2.75 16.39 5.21
N ASP A 135 2.81 17.63 5.73
CA ASP A 135 3.67 18.68 5.16
C ASP A 135 5.17 18.30 5.23
N ASN A 136 5.60 17.76 6.37
CA ASN A 136 6.98 17.31 6.59
C ASN A 136 7.11 16.49 7.89
N ALA A 137 8.29 15.92 8.13
CA ALA A 137 8.58 15.10 9.31
C ALA A 137 8.42 15.87 10.64
N TYR A 138 8.76 17.17 10.68
CA TYR A 138 8.56 18.02 11.86
C TYR A 138 7.07 18.11 12.23
N THR A 139 6.24 18.42 11.24
CA THR A 139 4.78 18.49 11.40
C THR A 139 4.20 17.17 11.91
N ALA A 140 4.63 16.04 11.34
CA ALA A 140 4.18 14.72 11.76
C ALA A 140 4.54 14.41 13.22
N ALA A 141 5.80 14.63 13.61
CA ALA A 141 6.27 14.38 14.97
C ALA A 141 5.58 15.28 16.01
N ARG A 142 5.37 16.57 15.68
CA ARG A 142 4.62 17.50 16.55
C ARG A 142 3.16 17.09 16.70
N TRP A 143 2.50 16.75 15.60
CA TRP A 143 1.11 16.29 15.64
C TRP A 143 0.99 15.00 16.47
N ASN A 144 1.90 14.04 16.28
CA ASN A 144 1.95 12.84 17.09
C ASN A 144 2.01 13.20 18.60
N ASN A 145 2.95 14.07 18.98
CA ASN A 145 3.11 14.47 20.39
C ASN A 145 1.84 15.11 20.94
N ASN A 146 1.17 15.95 20.16
CA ASN A 146 -0.10 16.57 20.58
C ASN A 146 -1.23 15.54 20.71
N ALA A 147 -1.33 14.58 19.78
CA ALA A 147 -2.31 13.51 19.84
C ALA A 147 -2.09 12.59 21.05
N GLN A 148 -0.84 12.21 21.32
CA GLN A 148 -0.48 11.39 22.48
C GLN A 148 -0.76 12.11 23.80
N ALA A 149 -0.39 13.39 23.91
CA ALA A 149 -0.67 14.19 25.12
C ALA A 149 -2.18 14.34 25.36
N PHE A 150 -2.96 14.46 24.30
CA PHE A 150 -4.41 14.58 24.39
C PHE A 150 -5.05 13.30 24.95
N VAL A 151 -4.70 12.13 24.41
CA VAL A 151 -5.32 10.86 24.83
C VAL A 151 -4.78 10.34 26.16
N GLU A 152 -3.55 10.69 26.56
CA GLU A 152 -2.94 10.30 27.83
C GLU A 152 -3.76 10.76 29.05
N GLY A 153 -4.57 11.81 28.88
CA GLY A 153 -5.49 12.30 29.88
C GLY A 153 -6.90 11.69 29.87
N ILE A 154 -7.17 10.70 28.99
CA ILE A 154 -8.51 10.16 28.73
C ILE A 154 -8.59 8.69 29.16
N GLY A 155 -9.55 8.32 30.01
CA GLY A 155 -9.83 6.95 30.40
C GLY A 155 -8.61 6.23 30.97
N LEU A 156 -8.25 5.10 30.34
CA LEU A 156 -7.10 4.27 30.73
C LEU A 156 -5.77 4.72 30.08
N GLY A 157 -5.73 5.89 29.44
CA GLY A 157 -4.52 6.46 28.85
C GLY A 157 -3.95 5.65 27.68
N ILE A 158 -4.79 4.94 26.93
CA ILE A 158 -4.37 4.12 25.78
C ILE A 158 -3.80 5.02 24.67
N PRO A 159 -2.55 4.78 24.22
CA PRO A 159 -1.90 5.61 23.20
C PRO A 159 -2.55 5.53 21.82
N VAL A 160 -2.37 6.60 21.02
CA VAL A 160 -2.72 6.61 19.59
C VAL A 160 -1.71 5.76 18.82
N ASN A 161 -2.23 4.91 17.93
CA ASN A 161 -1.48 4.16 16.94
C ASN A 161 -1.71 4.80 15.56
N THR A 162 -0.76 5.61 15.12
CA THR A 162 -0.82 6.29 13.82
C THR A 162 -0.37 5.36 12.70
N SER A 163 -1.02 5.46 11.56
CA SER A 163 -0.72 4.66 10.38
C SER A 163 -0.58 5.47 9.11
N SER A 164 -0.04 4.84 8.09
CA SER A 164 0.08 5.40 6.75
C SER A 164 0.05 4.31 5.69
N ASP A 165 -0.50 4.64 4.53
CA ASP A 165 -0.20 3.96 3.27
C ASP A 165 1.26 4.19 2.86
N PRO A 166 1.80 3.45 1.85
CA PRO A 166 3.17 3.63 1.37
C PRO A 166 3.51 5.08 1.01
N ARG A 167 4.74 5.54 1.37
CA ARG A 167 5.20 6.93 1.15
C ARG A 167 6.50 7.05 0.38
N HIS A 168 7.21 5.93 0.19
CA HIS A 168 8.60 5.93 -0.29
C HIS A 168 8.74 5.97 -1.82
N GLY A 169 7.63 6.12 -2.56
CA GLY A 169 7.64 6.28 -4.01
C GLY A 169 8.21 7.64 -4.47
N ILE A 170 8.64 7.70 -5.74
CA ILE A 170 9.14 8.94 -6.37
C ILE A 170 8.03 9.97 -6.52
N ALA A 171 6.85 9.51 -6.94
CA ALA A 171 5.64 10.32 -7.07
C ALA A 171 4.42 9.44 -6.83
N ALA A 172 3.33 10.03 -6.39
CA ALA A 172 2.06 9.34 -6.24
C ALA A 172 1.60 8.79 -7.60
N SER A 173 1.28 7.51 -7.63
CA SER A 173 0.83 6.79 -8.83
C SER A 173 -0.54 6.15 -8.69
N ALA A 174 -1.03 6.00 -7.46
CA ALA A 174 -2.33 5.47 -7.10
C ALA A 174 -2.81 6.10 -5.78
N GLU A 175 -4.03 5.81 -5.37
CA GLU A 175 -4.65 6.39 -4.18
C GLU A 175 -3.87 6.09 -2.88
N PHE A 176 -3.25 4.93 -2.80
CA PHE A 176 -2.50 4.52 -1.61
C PHE A 176 -1.12 5.18 -1.49
N ASP A 177 -0.67 5.87 -2.53
CA ASP A 177 0.65 6.52 -2.59
C ASP A 177 0.58 8.04 -2.33
N MET A 178 -0.45 8.52 -1.65
CA MET A 178 -0.73 9.96 -1.45
C MET A 178 0.44 10.73 -0.81
N GLY A 179 1.27 10.06 0.00
CA GLY A 179 2.45 10.66 0.62
C GLY A 179 3.72 10.62 -0.22
N ALA A 180 3.70 9.97 -1.39
CA ALA A 180 4.86 9.86 -2.24
C ALA A 180 5.29 11.23 -2.81
N GLY A 181 6.59 11.38 -3.05
CA GLY A 181 7.17 12.64 -3.51
C GLY A 181 7.59 13.61 -2.39
N ALA A 182 7.17 13.41 -1.14
CA ALA A 182 7.64 14.18 0.01
C ALA A 182 9.13 13.96 0.30
N LYS A 183 9.70 14.69 1.27
CA LYS A 183 11.08 14.46 1.73
C LYS A 183 11.10 13.20 2.60
N ILE A 184 11.27 12.06 1.96
CA ILE A 184 11.46 10.73 2.55
C ILE A 184 12.36 9.95 1.60
N SER A 185 12.97 8.85 1.99
CA SER A 185 13.81 8.06 1.08
C SER A 185 13.01 7.54 -0.13
N LYS A 186 13.64 7.47 -1.29
CA LYS A 186 13.00 7.22 -2.58
C LYS A 186 13.35 5.83 -3.11
N TRP A 187 12.35 4.97 -3.17
CA TRP A 187 12.47 3.58 -3.61
C TRP A 187 11.58 3.34 -4.84
N PRO A 188 11.87 2.29 -5.64
CA PRO A 188 10.94 1.89 -6.70
C PRO A 188 9.60 1.43 -6.09
N GLN A 189 8.54 1.43 -6.88
CA GLN A 189 7.27 0.83 -6.47
C GLN A 189 7.43 -0.64 -6.13
N HIS A 190 6.46 -1.24 -5.43
CA HIS A 190 6.54 -2.64 -4.99
C HIS A 190 6.80 -3.62 -6.16
N ILE A 191 6.18 -3.40 -7.32
CA ILE A 191 6.47 -4.17 -8.53
C ILE A 191 7.94 -4.01 -9.00
N GLY A 192 8.54 -2.85 -8.77
CA GLY A 192 9.97 -2.60 -9.03
C GLY A 192 10.86 -3.28 -7.99
N LEU A 193 10.46 -3.29 -6.72
CA LEU A 193 11.14 -4.10 -5.70
C LEU A 193 11.09 -5.59 -6.10
N ALA A 194 9.96 -6.07 -6.63
CA ALA A 194 9.84 -7.43 -7.15
C ALA A 194 10.75 -7.69 -8.35
N ALA A 195 10.93 -6.70 -9.23
CA ALA A 195 11.82 -6.82 -10.39
C ALA A 195 13.32 -7.02 -10.00
N THR A 196 13.69 -6.75 -8.76
CA THR A 196 15.04 -7.09 -8.25
C THR A 196 15.22 -8.59 -8.05
N PHE A 197 14.16 -9.35 -7.85
CA PHE A 197 14.17 -10.78 -7.48
C PHE A 197 15.07 -11.08 -6.27
N ASP A 198 15.20 -10.11 -5.36
CA ASP A 198 16.10 -10.18 -4.20
C ASP A 198 15.38 -9.80 -2.91
N PRO A 199 14.96 -10.78 -2.09
CA PRO A 199 14.31 -10.51 -0.82
C PRO A 199 15.12 -9.64 0.15
N SER A 200 16.45 -9.64 0.05
CA SER A 200 17.29 -8.85 0.96
C SER A 200 17.14 -7.35 0.75
N ILE A 201 16.87 -6.91 -0.49
CA ILE A 201 16.58 -5.49 -0.80
C ILE A 201 15.22 -5.08 -0.21
N VAL A 202 14.24 -5.99 -0.26
CA VAL A 202 12.90 -5.72 0.29
C VAL A 202 12.94 -5.68 1.82
N GLU A 203 13.74 -6.52 2.45
CA GLU A 203 13.97 -6.47 3.91
C GLU A 203 14.69 -5.18 4.32
N GLU A 204 15.74 -4.76 3.57
CA GLU A 204 16.41 -3.47 3.78
C GLU A 204 15.46 -2.27 3.58
N PHE A 205 14.61 -2.32 2.56
CA PHE A 205 13.54 -1.33 2.39
C PHE A 205 12.67 -1.24 3.63
N GLY A 206 12.21 -2.38 4.15
CA GLY A 206 11.36 -2.45 5.34
C GLY A 206 12.04 -1.87 6.59
N ASP A 207 13.32 -2.17 6.83
CA ASP A 207 14.09 -1.61 7.95
C ASP A 207 14.23 -0.09 7.83
N VAL A 208 14.59 0.43 6.66
CA VAL A 208 14.70 1.88 6.44
C VAL A 208 13.34 2.56 6.60
N ALA A 209 12.31 2.03 5.96
CA ALA A 209 10.97 2.60 5.98
C ALA A 209 10.36 2.61 7.39
N SER A 210 10.60 1.56 8.19
CA SER A 210 10.13 1.51 9.58
C SER A 210 10.76 2.60 10.44
N ARG A 211 12.05 2.85 10.29
CA ARG A 211 12.75 3.92 11.02
C ARG A 211 12.25 5.30 10.64
N GLU A 212 12.05 5.57 9.36
CA GLU A 212 11.48 6.84 8.89
C GLU A 212 10.02 7.01 9.37
N TYR A 213 9.22 5.93 9.33
CA TYR A 213 7.84 5.96 9.83
C TYR A 213 7.81 6.23 11.35
N ARG A 214 8.63 5.53 12.13
CA ARG A 214 8.70 5.76 13.59
C ARG A 214 9.12 7.18 13.93
N ALA A 215 10.05 7.77 13.18
CA ALA A 215 10.44 9.18 13.36
C ALA A 215 9.28 10.17 13.11
N MET A 216 8.31 9.80 12.28
CA MET A 216 7.09 10.56 12.02
C MET A 216 5.90 10.18 12.90
N GLY A 217 6.07 9.28 13.88
CA GLY A 217 5.00 8.80 14.76
C GLY A 217 4.14 7.68 14.17
N ILE A 218 4.46 7.21 12.96
CA ILE A 218 3.72 6.13 12.30
C ILE A 218 4.19 4.79 12.88
N ALA A 219 3.26 4.02 13.46
CA ALA A 219 3.53 2.74 14.10
C ALA A 219 2.80 1.55 13.43
N THR A 220 2.00 1.83 12.40
CA THR A 220 1.37 0.82 11.55
C THR A 220 1.48 1.22 10.07
N ALA A 221 1.95 0.31 9.23
CA ALA A 221 1.97 0.45 7.77
C ALA A 221 0.78 -0.32 7.17
N LEU A 222 -0.05 0.34 6.34
CA LEU A 222 -1.11 -0.28 5.56
C LEU A 222 -0.53 -1.00 4.34
N SER A 223 0.45 -1.84 4.57
CA SER A 223 1.26 -2.57 3.60
C SER A 223 1.96 -3.78 4.25
N PRO A 224 2.44 -4.75 3.45
CA PRO A 224 2.52 -4.77 1.99
C PRO A 224 1.21 -5.17 1.31
N GLN A 225 1.05 -4.73 0.04
CA GLN A 225 0.05 -5.30 -0.86
C GLN A 225 0.65 -6.55 -1.51
N ILE A 226 0.12 -7.71 -1.17
CA ILE A 226 0.65 -9.04 -1.57
C ILE A 226 -0.32 -9.85 -2.41
N ASP A 227 -1.32 -9.18 -2.98
CA ASP A 227 -2.19 -9.77 -3.98
C ASP A 227 -1.35 -10.38 -5.10
N LEU A 228 -1.67 -11.60 -5.53
CA LEU A 228 -1.01 -12.22 -6.67
C LEU A 228 -1.53 -11.58 -7.96
N ALA A 229 -0.70 -10.77 -8.61
CA ALA A 229 -1.10 -9.94 -9.75
C ALA A 229 -1.28 -10.78 -11.03
N THR A 230 -2.41 -11.45 -11.15
CA THR A 230 -2.74 -12.35 -12.26
C THR A 230 -3.34 -11.61 -13.46
N ASP A 231 -4.25 -10.64 -13.24
CA ASP A 231 -4.86 -9.89 -14.32
C ASP A 231 -4.08 -8.60 -14.67
N PRO A 232 -3.50 -8.50 -15.89
CA PRO A 232 -2.68 -7.34 -16.30
C PRO A 232 -3.48 -6.05 -16.47
N ARG A 233 -4.81 -6.11 -16.50
CA ARG A 233 -5.70 -4.95 -16.65
C ARG A 233 -5.97 -4.26 -15.32
N TRP A 234 -5.68 -4.93 -14.20
CA TRP A 234 -5.94 -4.39 -12.88
C TRP A 234 -5.05 -3.19 -12.59
N ASN A 235 -5.65 -2.05 -12.26
CA ASN A 235 -4.95 -0.77 -12.09
C ASN A 235 -4.10 -0.63 -10.82
N ARG A 236 -4.19 -1.60 -9.88
CA ARG A 236 -3.35 -1.67 -8.68
C ARG A 236 -2.20 -2.67 -8.82
N PHE A 237 -1.91 -3.12 -10.03
CA PHE A 237 -0.85 -4.09 -10.35
C PHE A 237 0.52 -3.65 -9.81
N ASN A 238 0.86 -2.37 -9.93
CA ASN A 238 2.13 -1.77 -9.52
C ASN A 238 2.38 -1.81 -8.00
N GLY A 239 1.32 -1.93 -7.19
CA GLY A 239 1.42 -2.05 -5.73
C GLY A 239 1.77 -3.44 -5.23
N THR A 240 1.84 -4.44 -6.12
CA THR A 240 2.05 -5.87 -5.80
C THR A 240 3.50 -6.32 -6.00
N PHE A 241 3.77 -7.58 -5.67
CA PHE A 241 5.03 -8.26 -6.00
C PHE A 241 4.96 -9.12 -7.26
N GLY A 242 4.00 -8.85 -8.16
CA GLY A 242 3.87 -9.51 -9.45
C GLY A 242 3.07 -10.82 -9.41
N ALA A 243 3.22 -11.63 -10.48
CA ALA A 243 2.40 -12.81 -10.74
C ALA A 243 2.98 -14.13 -10.20
N GLY A 244 4.24 -14.15 -9.76
CA GLY A 244 4.89 -15.37 -9.25
C GLY A 244 4.60 -15.58 -7.77
N SER A 245 3.79 -16.59 -7.41
CA SER A 245 3.35 -16.84 -6.03
C SER A 245 4.52 -17.08 -5.06
N LYS A 246 5.54 -17.85 -5.48
CA LYS A 246 6.74 -18.10 -4.67
C LYS A 246 7.56 -16.81 -4.45
N LEU A 247 7.76 -16.00 -5.48
CA LEU A 247 8.46 -14.72 -5.37
C LEU A 247 7.67 -13.79 -4.45
N ALA A 248 6.38 -13.62 -4.69
CA ALA A 248 5.50 -12.76 -3.88
C ALA A 248 5.51 -13.17 -2.40
N ALA A 249 5.48 -14.46 -2.08
CA ALA A 249 5.56 -14.95 -0.70
C ALA A 249 6.89 -14.62 -0.03
N GLU A 250 8.02 -14.81 -0.72
CA GLU A 250 9.35 -14.52 -0.16
C GLU A 250 9.56 -13.00 0.04
N LEU A 251 9.05 -12.17 -0.88
CA LEU A 251 9.12 -10.72 -0.77
C LEU A 251 8.15 -10.17 0.29
N ALA A 252 6.95 -10.74 0.41
CA ALA A 252 6.00 -10.41 1.48
C ALA A 252 6.60 -10.67 2.87
N ARG A 253 7.28 -11.82 3.01
CA ARG A 253 8.00 -12.18 4.24
C ARG A 253 9.10 -11.16 4.56
N ALA A 254 9.96 -10.88 3.59
CA ALA A 254 11.08 -9.94 3.75
C ALA A 254 10.59 -8.53 4.11
N TYR A 255 9.52 -8.06 3.47
CA TYR A 255 8.89 -6.79 3.76
C TYR A 255 8.40 -6.72 5.21
N CYS A 256 7.61 -7.71 5.64
CA CYS A 256 7.09 -7.76 7.01
C CYS A 256 8.21 -7.91 8.05
N ASP A 257 9.22 -8.73 7.77
CA ASP A 257 10.40 -8.86 8.65
C ASP A 257 11.13 -7.53 8.81
N GLY A 258 11.38 -6.79 7.72
CA GLY A 258 12.03 -5.48 7.75
C GLY A 258 11.22 -4.44 8.53
N PHE A 259 9.91 -4.38 8.33
CA PHE A 259 9.05 -3.43 9.06
C PHE A 259 8.89 -3.74 10.54
N GLN A 260 8.78 -5.03 10.91
CA GLN A 260 8.42 -5.44 12.26
C GLN A 260 9.61 -5.68 13.17
N SER A 261 10.80 -5.99 12.63
CA SER A 261 11.96 -6.33 13.43
C SER A 261 12.70 -5.10 13.95
N SER A 262 12.99 -5.10 15.24
CA SER A 262 13.97 -4.20 15.87
C SER A 262 15.35 -4.85 15.92
N GLU A 263 16.31 -4.22 16.61
CA GLU A 263 17.74 -4.58 16.61
C GLU A 263 18.03 -6.04 17.03
N ASP A 264 17.18 -6.62 17.87
CA ASP A 264 17.32 -8.02 18.31
C ASP A 264 16.55 -9.02 17.45
N GLY A 265 15.92 -8.55 16.34
CA GLY A 265 15.07 -9.32 15.44
C GLY A 265 13.66 -9.56 15.99
N GLY A 266 13.29 -8.93 17.10
CA GLY A 266 11.94 -8.96 17.69
C GLY A 266 11.24 -7.62 17.65
N TRP A 267 10.13 -7.52 18.38
CA TRP A 267 9.38 -6.28 18.54
C TRP A 267 10.12 -5.26 19.41
N GLY A 268 10.08 -3.99 19.05
CA GLY A 268 10.72 -2.91 19.80
C GLY A 268 10.37 -1.52 19.30
N MET A 269 11.12 -0.51 19.75
CA MET A 269 10.83 0.91 19.48
C MET A 269 10.96 1.32 18.01
N HIS A 270 11.68 0.55 17.19
CA HIS A 270 11.79 0.79 15.75
C HIS A 270 10.82 -0.04 14.92
N SER A 271 10.09 -0.95 15.56
CA SER A 271 9.08 -1.77 14.90
C SER A 271 7.88 -0.96 14.43
N VAL A 272 7.39 -1.31 13.25
CA VAL A 272 6.12 -0.84 12.67
C VAL A 272 5.26 -2.07 12.38
N ASN A 273 4.02 -2.06 12.82
CA ASN A 273 3.06 -3.11 12.51
C ASN A 273 2.84 -3.17 10.99
N ALA A 274 3.01 -4.33 10.37
CA ALA A 274 2.71 -4.54 8.96
C ALA A 274 1.29 -5.08 8.81
N MET A 275 0.48 -4.45 7.94
CA MET A 275 -0.87 -4.90 7.58
C MET A 275 -0.86 -5.43 6.16
N ALA A 276 -0.67 -6.74 6.00
CA ALA A 276 -0.66 -7.36 4.68
C ALA A 276 -2.06 -7.37 4.06
N LYS A 277 -2.12 -7.08 2.76
CA LYS A 277 -3.38 -6.91 2.03
C LYS A 277 -3.27 -7.42 0.58
N HIS A 278 -4.39 -7.85 -0.04
CA HIS A 278 -5.74 -7.90 0.50
C HIS A 278 -6.24 -9.36 0.56
N TRP A 279 -6.49 -9.86 1.75
CA TRP A 279 -6.98 -11.24 1.93
C TRP A 279 -8.36 -11.47 1.30
N PRO A 280 -8.64 -12.61 0.64
CA PRO A 280 -7.76 -13.75 0.32
C PRO A 280 -7.03 -13.62 -1.04
N GLY A 281 -6.94 -12.43 -1.61
CA GLY A 281 -6.38 -12.07 -2.91
C GLY A 281 -7.35 -11.19 -3.68
N GLY A 282 -6.88 -10.01 -4.14
CA GLY A 282 -7.74 -8.97 -4.75
C GLY A 282 -7.59 -8.83 -6.26
N ALA A 283 -6.60 -9.48 -6.88
CA ALA A 283 -6.22 -9.22 -8.26
C ALA A 283 -7.00 -10.01 -9.33
N SER A 284 -7.86 -10.95 -8.94
CA SER A 284 -8.71 -11.73 -9.84
C SER A 284 -10.07 -11.07 -10.11
N GLY A 285 -10.13 -9.74 -10.08
CA GLY A 285 -11.35 -8.99 -10.41
C GLY A 285 -11.83 -9.29 -11.83
N GLU A 286 -13.13 -9.58 -12.00
CA GLU A 286 -13.69 -9.97 -13.30
C GLU A 286 -13.39 -8.91 -14.37
N GLY A 287 -12.64 -9.31 -15.40
CA GLY A 287 -12.21 -8.44 -16.48
C GLY A 287 -11.17 -7.37 -16.04
N GLY A 288 -10.42 -7.61 -14.97
CA GLY A 288 -9.41 -6.70 -14.43
C GLY A 288 -9.98 -5.48 -13.70
N ARG A 289 -11.27 -5.46 -13.39
CA ARG A 289 -11.94 -4.33 -12.73
C ARG A 289 -11.62 -4.28 -11.25
N ASP A 290 -11.51 -3.05 -10.73
CA ASP A 290 -11.16 -2.80 -9.33
C ASP A 290 -12.40 -2.64 -8.44
N ALA A 291 -12.36 -3.18 -7.23
CA ALA A 291 -13.49 -3.25 -6.29
C ALA A 291 -13.78 -1.95 -5.53
N HIS A 292 -13.01 -0.89 -5.72
CA HIS A 292 -13.41 0.44 -5.28
C HIS A 292 -14.65 0.96 -6.02
N PHE A 293 -14.95 0.37 -7.19
CA PHE A 293 -16.10 0.69 -8.02
C PHE A 293 -17.03 -0.54 -8.11
N GLY A 294 -18.34 -0.31 -8.16
CA GLY A 294 -19.31 -1.39 -8.16
C GLY A 294 -19.17 -2.37 -9.31
N TYR A 295 -18.62 -1.94 -10.46
CA TYR A 295 -18.32 -2.84 -11.59
C TYR A 295 -17.22 -3.85 -11.28
N GLY A 296 -16.33 -3.58 -10.30
CA GLY A 296 -15.24 -4.45 -9.86
C GLY A 296 -15.54 -5.27 -8.62
N LYS A 297 -16.78 -5.33 -8.15
CA LYS A 297 -17.13 -5.96 -6.87
C LYS A 297 -16.92 -7.47 -6.77
N TYR A 298 -16.65 -8.17 -7.88
CA TYR A 298 -16.44 -9.61 -7.88
C TYR A 298 -15.02 -10.01 -8.24
N SER A 299 -14.39 -10.84 -7.39
CA SER A 299 -13.26 -11.67 -7.78
C SER A 299 -13.78 -12.99 -8.29
N VAL A 300 -13.24 -13.49 -9.41
CA VAL A 300 -13.67 -14.73 -10.05
C VAL A 300 -12.50 -15.72 -10.15
N PHE A 301 -12.79 -16.99 -10.04
CA PHE A 301 -11.80 -18.07 -10.03
C PHE A 301 -12.17 -19.10 -11.09
N SER A 302 -12.32 -18.63 -12.33
CA SER A 302 -12.74 -19.46 -13.49
C SER A 302 -11.67 -20.47 -13.92
N GLY A 303 -10.43 -20.27 -13.52
CA GLY A 303 -9.33 -21.20 -13.71
C GLY A 303 -9.12 -22.20 -12.56
N ASP A 304 -10.02 -22.20 -11.55
CA ASP A 304 -9.95 -23.05 -10.35
C ASP A 304 -8.64 -22.90 -9.55
N ASN A 305 -8.14 -21.64 -9.45
CA ASN A 305 -6.81 -21.33 -8.92
C ASN A 305 -6.83 -20.51 -7.62
N PHE A 306 -7.91 -20.56 -6.85
CA PHE A 306 -8.06 -19.79 -5.62
C PHE A 306 -6.92 -20.01 -4.60
N GLU A 307 -6.49 -21.27 -4.42
CA GLU A 307 -5.48 -21.62 -3.41
C GLU A 307 -4.11 -20.98 -3.69
N GLU A 308 -3.75 -20.70 -4.95
CA GLU A 308 -2.50 -20.03 -5.28
C GLU A 308 -2.49 -18.56 -4.82
N HIS A 309 -3.64 -17.89 -4.83
CA HIS A 309 -3.78 -16.53 -4.32
C HIS A 309 -3.52 -16.42 -2.81
N LEU A 310 -3.66 -17.53 -2.07
CA LEU A 310 -3.38 -17.59 -0.63
C LEU A 310 -1.88 -17.71 -0.31
N ILE A 311 -1.06 -18.17 -1.26
CA ILE A 311 0.37 -18.48 -1.02
C ILE A 311 1.17 -17.27 -0.50
N PRO A 312 1.02 -16.04 -1.03
CA PRO A 312 1.73 -14.89 -0.48
C PRO A 312 1.43 -14.62 1.00
N PHE A 313 0.22 -14.96 1.45
CA PHE A 313 -0.18 -14.86 2.85
C PHE A 313 0.35 -16.06 3.65
N THR A 314 -0.01 -17.28 3.27
CA THR A 314 0.21 -18.50 4.06
C THR A 314 1.67 -18.95 4.11
N GLU A 315 2.44 -18.70 3.05
CA GLU A 315 3.86 -19.00 2.97
C GLU A 315 4.76 -17.77 3.11
N GLY A 316 4.18 -16.56 3.06
CA GLY A 316 4.88 -15.29 3.21
C GLY A 316 4.55 -14.61 4.54
N ALA A 317 3.47 -13.83 4.57
CA ALA A 317 3.10 -12.96 5.70
C ALA A 317 2.81 -13.70 7.02
N PHE A 318 2.38 -14.97 6.98
CA PHE A 318 2.13 -15.78 8.19
C PHE A 318 3.35 -16.59 8.66
N LYS A 319 4.48 -16.52 7.96
CA LYS A 319 5.68 -17.30 8.27
C LYS A 319 6.95 -16.43 8.17
N LEU A 320 7.06 -15.45 9.04
CA LEU A 320 8.21 -14.57 9.10
C LEU A 320 9.44 -15.32 9.61
N LYS A 321 10.64 -14.89 9.20
CA LYS A 321 11.92 -15.45 9.69
C LYS A 321 12.34 -14.84 11.01
N GLY A 322 11.97 -13.56 11.24
CA GLY A 322 12.23 -12.84 12.48
C GLY A 322 11.42 -13.38 13.64
N LYS A 323 11.76 -12.92 14.87
CA LYS A 323 11.07 -13.32 16.10
C LYS A 323 9.63 -12.79 16.20
N THR A 324 9.20 -11.93 15.28
CA THR A 324 7.84 -11.39 15.25
C THR A 324 6.82 -12.40 14.72
N GLY A 325 7.26 -13.42 13.97
CA GLY A 325 6.55 -14.64 13.62
C GLY A 325 5.55 -14.50 12.47
N GLU A 326 4.62 -13.56 12.52
CA GLU A 326 3.61 -13.30 11.49
C GLU A 326 3.37 -11.80 11.30
N ALA A 327 2.80 -11.40 10.16
CA ALA A 327 2.33 -10.03 9.95
C ALA A 327 1.29 -9.65 11.01
N SER A 328 1.42 -8.46 11.55
CA SER A 328 0.65 -8.01 12.72
C SER A 328 -0.82 -7.78 12.44
N ALA A 329 -1.16 -7.51 11.17
CA ALA A 329 -2.53 -7.29 10.74
C ALA A 329 -2.73 -7.80 9.31
N ILE A 330 -3.98 -8.11 8.98
CA ILE A 330 -4.47 -8.49 7.66
C ILE A 330 -5.66 -7.61 7.31
N MET A 331 -5.73 -7.18 6.05
CA MET A 331 -6.88 -6.46 5.51
C MET A 331 -7.57 -7.34 4.45
N PRO A 332 -8.82 -7.79 4.69
CA PRO A 332 -9.63 -8.41 3.65
C PRO A 332 -10.03 -7.39 2.58
N TYR A 333 -10.00 -7.82 1.30
CA TYR A 333 -10.37 -6.94 0.19
C TYR A 333 -11.87 -6.69 0.12
N TYR A 334 -12.26 -5.63 -0.56
CA TYR A 334 -13.67 -5.28 -0.80
C TYR A 334 -14.46 -6.39 -1.50
N THR A 335 -13.80 -7.16 -2.38
CA THR A 335 -14.46 -8.06 -3.32
C THR A 335 -15.33 -9.12 -2.66
N ILE A 336 -16.35 -9.54 -3.39
CA ILE A 336 -17.01 -10.82 -3.23
C ILE A 336 -16.15 -11.86 -3.91
N SER A 337 -15.57 -12.79 -3.18
CA SER A 337 -14.91 -13.99 -3.74
C SER A 337 -16.00 -14.93 -4.24
N TYR A 338 -16.35 -14.80 -5.52
CA TYR A 338 -17.56 -15.40 -6.09
C TYR A 338 -17.52 -16.94 -6.05
N ASN A 339 -18.54 -17.55 -5.44
CA ASN A 339 -18.68 -18.99 -5.26
C ASN A 339 -17.55 -19.69 -4.49
N VAL A 340 -16.73 -18.95 -3.73
CA VAL A 340 -15.68 -19.55 -2.89
C VAL A 340 -16.24 -20.06 -1.56
N ASP A 341 -17.25 -19.37 -0.99
CA ASP A 341 -17.89 -19.81 0.25
C ASP A 341 -18.74 -21.06 0.00
N PRO A 342 -18.46 -22.22 0.66
CA PRO A 342 -19.21 -23.47 0.48
C PRO A 342 -20.70 -23.37 0.86
N SER A 343 -21.09 -22.37 1.66
CA SER A 343 -22.49 -22.11 1.98
C SER A 343 -23.26 -21.47 0.82
N GLY A 344 -22.56 -21.02 -0.23
CA GLY A 344 -23.11 -20.26 -1.34
C GLY A 344 -23.31 -18.77 -1.07
N ALA A 345 -22.84 -18.25 0.07
CA ALA A 345 -22.90 -16.84 0.39
C ALA A 345 -21.95 -16.04 -0.51
N ASN A 346 -22.49 -15.10 -1.28
CA ASN A 346 -21.73 -14.19 -2.12
C ASN A 346 -21.79 -12.77 -1.53
N VAL A 347 -20.96 -12.53 -0.53
CA VAL A 347 -20.83 -11.23 0.18
C VAL A 347 -19.37 -10.80 0.20
N GLY A 348 -19.13 -9.51 0.39
CA GLY A 348 -17.77 -8.97 0.49
C GLY A 348 -16.93 -9.73 1.53
N ASN A 349 -15.63 -9.90 1.28
CA ASN A 349 -14.77 -10.80 2.05
C ASN A 349 -14.82 -10.57 3.57
N SER A 350 -14.91 -9.31 4.02
CA SER A 350 -15.01 -9.00 5.45
C SER A 350 -16.33 -9.43 6.10
N TYR A 351 -17.36 -9.71 5.31
CA TYR A 351 -18.66 -10.17 5.79
C TYR A 351 -18.75 -11.70 5.85
N SER A 352 -17.90 -12.41 5.09
CA SER A 352 -17.94 -13.87 4.99
C SER A 352 -17.31 -14.52 6.22
N LYS A 353 -18.12 -15.21 7.00
CA LYS A 353 -17.64 -16.06 8.10
C LYS A 353 -16.63 -17.10 7.58
N TYR A 354 -16.88 -17.68 6.40
CA TYR A 354 -15.98 -18.64 5.80
C TYR A 354 -14.59 -18.06 5.52
N ILE A 355 -14.51 -16.87 4.88
CA ILE A 355 -13.24 -16.23 4.52
C ILE A 355 -12.47 -15.78 5.77
N ILE A 356 -13.17 -15.26 6.79
CA ILE A 356 -12.52 -14.69 7.99
C ILE A 356 -12.32 -15.75 9.06
N ASN A 357 -13.38 -16.44 9.49
CA ASN A 357 -13.25 -17.39 10.60
C ASN A 357 -12.73 -18.73 10.13
N ASP A 358 -13.45 -19.40 9.22
CA ASP A 358 -13.20 -20.81 8.93
C ASP A 358 -11.87 -20.98 8.16
N LEU A 359 -11.56 -20.07 7.22
CA LEU A 359 -10.34 -20.10 6.43
C LEU A 359 -9.15 -19.43 7.17
N LEU A 360 -9.26 -18.14 7.50
CA LEU A 360 -8.13 -17.38 8.05
C LEU A 360 -7.79 -17.79 9.48
N ARG A 361 -8.81 -17.84 10.37
CA ARG A 361 -8.61 -18.13 11.79
C ARG A 361 -8.42 -19.62 12.07
N GLU A 362 -9.33 -20.48 11.59
CA GLU A 362 -9.32 -21.90 11.95
C GLU A 362 -8.36 -22.73 11.08
N LYS A 363 -8.46 -22.62 9.73
CA LYS A 363 -7.60 -23.40 8.84
C LYS A 363 -6.13 -22.98 8.91
N TYR A 364 -5.86 -21.66 8.88
CA TYR A 364 -4.49 -21.14 8.85
C TYR A 364 -3.98 -20.67 10.22
N GLY A 365 -4.81 -20.59 11.24
CA GLY A 365 -4.42 -20.29 12.63
C GLY A 365 -3.95 -18.85 12.86
N TYR A 366 -4.30 -17.90 11.99
CA TYR A 366 -3.84 -16.51 12.10
C TYR A 366 -4.47 -15.80 13.30
N ASP A 367 -3.64 -15.26 14.24
CA ASP A 367 -4.09 -14.56 15.45
C ASP A 367 -3.76 -13.06 15.49
N GLY A 368 -3.32 -12.48 14.37
CA GLY A 368 -3.16 -11.03 14.25
C GLY A 368 -4.49 -10.28 14.09
N VAL A 369 -4.43 -8.95 14.01
CA VAL A 369 -5.59 -8.08 13.78
C VAL A 369 -6.14 -8.32 12.38
N VAL A 370 -7.47 -8.40 12.24
CA VAL A 370 -8.18 -8.32 10.97
C VAL A 370 -8.89 -6.98 10.91
N CYS A 371 -8.45 -6.10 10.00
CA CYS A 371 -9.02 -4.78 9.76
C CYS A 371 -9.75 -4.78 8.41
N THR A 372 -11.00 -4.35 8.35
CA THR A 372 -11.69 -4.20 7.05
C THR A 372 -10.95 -3.23 6.14
N ASP A 373 -11.15 -3.37 4.85
CA ASP A 373 -10.88 -2.27 3.93
C ASP A 373 -11.85 -1.09 4.18
N TRP A 374 -11.62 0.07 3.53
CA TRP A 374 -12.24 1.32 3.96
C TRP A 374 -13.71 1.44 3.57
N MET A 375 -14.54 1.92 4.52
CA MET A 375 -15.94 2.26 4.31
C MET A 375 -16.84 1.10 3.83
N ILE A 376 -16.51 -0.15 4.14
CA ILE A 376 -17.33 -1.29 3.70
C ILE A 376 -18.73 -1.29 4.32
N THR A 377 -18.87 -0.81 5.55
CA THR A 377 -20.16 -0.80 6.27
C THR A 377 -21.05 0.41 5.94
N GLY A 378 -20.50 1.40 5.23
CA GLY A 378 -21.24 2.57 4.78
C GLY A 378 -22.21 2.28 3.61
N ASP A 379 -23.21 3.13 3.44
CA ASP A 379 -24.16 3.01 2.33
C ASP A 379 -23.49 3.31 0.98
N ASN A 380 -23.79 2.48 -0.03
CA ASN A 380 -23.42 2.78 -1.39
C ASN A 380 -24.44 3.76 -2.00
N THR A 381 -24.01 5.00 -2.21
CA THR A 381 -24.84 6.07 -2.76
C THR A 381 -24.60 6.33 -4.24
N ALA A 382 -23.51 5.79 -4.80
CA ALA A 382 -23.17 5.95 -6.20
C ALA A 382 -22.23 4.82 -6.66
N PHE A 383 -22.73 3.92 -7.48
CA PHE A 383 -22.07 2.70 -7.92
C PHE A 383 -20.68 2.90 -8.55
N THR A 384 -20.46 4.03 -9.20
CA THR A 384 -19.23 4.42 -9.87
C THR A 384 -18.37 5.39 -9.08
N SER A 385 -18.76 5.75 -7.85
CA SER A 385 -18.01 6.72 -7.03
C SER A 385 -16.99 6.03 -6.14
N PHE A 386 -15.78 6.58 -6.10
CA PHE A 386 -14.76 6.22 -5.11
C PHE A 386 -15.19 6.57 -3.66
N PHE A 387 -15.95 7.66 -3.49
CA PHE A 387 -16.27 8.24 -2.16
C PHE A 387 -17.56 7.70 -1.52
N THR A 388 -17.97 6.48 -1.85
CA THR A 388 -19.18 5.85 -1.31
C THR A 388 -18.83 4.58 -0.53
N GLY A 389 -19.78 4.05 0.25
CA GLY A 389 -19.64 2.76 0.93
C GLY A 389 -19.48 1.60 -0.08
N LYS A 390 -18.76 0.57 0.33
CA LYS A 390 -18.47 -0.64 -0.47
C LYS A 390 -19.12 -1.86 0.16
N CYS A 391 -20.41 -1.78 0.43
CA CYS A 391 -21.18 -2.84 1.09
C CYS A 391 -21.61 -3.95 0.11
N TRP A 392 -20.63 -4.49 -0.63
CA TRP A 392 -20.89 -5.43 -1.70
C TRP A 392 -21.56 -6.74 -1.23
N GLY A 393 -22.69 -7.04 -1.82
CA GLY A 393 -23.50 -8.24 -1.52
C GLY A 393 -24.38 -8.12 -0.28
N VAL A 394 -24.38 -6.95 0.41
CA VAL A 394 -25.22 -6.65 1.59
C VAL A 394 -25.81 -5.24 1.50
N GLU A 395 -26.02 -4.76 0.28
CA GLU A 395 -26.47 -3.39 0.01
C GLU A 395 -27.82 -3.07 0.69
N ASP A 396 -28.70 -4.06 0.82
CA ASP A 396 -30.04 -3.92 1.40
C ASP A 396 -30.07 -3.98 2.94
N MET A 397 -28.94 -4.27 3.59
CA MET A 397 -28.86 -4.32 5.05
C MET A 397 -28.66 -2.93 5.65
N SER A 398 -29.08 -2.74 6.90
CA SER A 398 -28.77 -1.50 7.64
C SER A 398 -27.29 -1.41 7.98
N VAL A 399 -26.79 -0.19 8.24
CA VAL A 399 -25.40 0.04 8.68
C VAL A 399 -25.09 -0.78 9.94
N VAL A 400 -26.03 -0.86 10.91
CA VAL A 400 -25.86 -1.65 12.14
C VAL A 400 -25.78 -3.14 11.85
N ASP A 401 -26.63 -3.65 10.94
CA ASP A 401 -26.61 -5.07 10.58
C ASP A 401 -25.33 -5.46 9.84
N ARG A 402 -24.79 -4.57 9.03
CA ARG A 402 -23.47 -4.75 8.39
C ARG A 402 -22.35 -4.81 9.41
N HIS A 403 -22.32 -3.89 10.39
CA HIS A 403 -21.35 -3.93 11.50
C HIS A 403 -21.48 -5.21 12.32
N TYR A 404 -22.71 -5.63 12.62
CA TYR A 404 -22.96 -6.87 13.33
C TYR A 404 -22.45 -8.10 12.54
N MET A 405 -22.73 -8.17 11.24
CA MET A 405 -22.27 -9.28 10.39
C MET A 405 -20.73 -9.34 10.33
N VAL A 406 -20.04 -8.21 10.16
CA VAL A 406 -18.58 -8.11 10.17
C VAL A 406 -18.01 -8.53 11.53
N LEU A 407 -18.59 -8.04 12.62
CA LEU A 407 -18.21 -8.43 13.98
C LEU A 407 -18.32 -9.95 14.20
N MET A 408 -19.45 -10.54 13.80
CA MET A 408 -19.70 -11.96 13.95
C MET A 408 -18.88 -12.84 12.99
N ALA A 409 -18.43 -12.31 11.86
CA ALA A 409 -17.48 -13.00 10.97
C ALA A 409 -16.06 -13.14 11.60
N GLY A 410 -15.72 -12.35 12.63
CA GLY A 410 -14.43 -12.47 13.32
C GLY A 410 -13.44 -11.33 13.02
N VAL A 411 -13.90 -10.25 12.40
CA VAL A 411 -13.11 -9.04 12.12
C VAL A 411 -12.93 -8.22 13.40
N ASP A 412 -11.77 -7.60 13.57
CA ASP A 412 -11.39 -6.87 14.78
C ASP A 412 -11.50 -5.36 14.64
N GLN A 413 -11.46 -4.83 13.40
CA GLN A 413 -11.35 -3.39 13.17
C GLN A 413 -12.07 -2.93 11.90
N PHE A 414 -12.66 -1.73 11.94
CA PHE A 414 -13.48 -1.14 10.88
C PHE A 414 -12.74 0.05 10.23
N GLY A 415 -12.25 -0.13 9.00
CA GLY A 415 -11.53 0.89 8.25
C GLY A 415 -12.43 2.03 7.76
N GLY A 416 -11.92 3.27 7.87
CA GLY A 416 -12.60 4.48 7.41
C GLY A 416 -13.78 4.93 8.27
N ASN A 417 -13.88 4.50 9.52
CA ASN A 417 -14.97 4.80 10.45
C ASN A 417 -14.47 5.66 11.61
N ASN A 418 -15.17 6.77 11.88
CA ASN A 418 -14.87 7.66 13.01
C ASN A 418 -15.92 7.58 14.13
N ASP A 419 -17.04 6.88 13.93
CA ASP A 419 -18.22 6.82 14.81
C ASP A 419 -18.33 5.44 15.46
N ALA A 420 -18.25 5.36 16.79
CA ALA A 420 -18.36 4.13 17.56
C ALA A 420 -19.80 3.62 17.69
N LYS A 421 -20.80 4.46 17.49
CA LYS A 421 -22.20 4.15 17.73
C LYS A 421 -22.69 2.90 16.98
N PRO A 422 -22.43 2.72 15.66
CA PRO A 422 -22.88 1.51 14.96
C PRO A 422 -22.28 0.21 15.51
N ILE A 423 -21.05 0.26 16.04
CA ILE A 423 -20.41 -0.90 16.67
C ILE A 423 -21.09 -1.22 18.02
N ILE A 424 -21.42 -0.21 18.82
CA ILE A 424 -22.13 -0.37 20.11
C ILE A 424 -23.53 -0.93 19.86
N GLU A 425 -24.27 -0.40 18.88
CA GLU A 425 -25.60 -0.90 18.50
C GLU A 425 -25.53 -2.36 17.96
N ALA A 426 -24.47 -2.71 17.23
CA ALA A 426 -24.22 -4.09 16.79
C ALA A 426 -23.93 -5.02 17.98
N TYR A 427 -23.16 -4.55 18.98
CA TYR A 427 -22.94 -5.28 20.23
C TYR A 427 -24.26 -5.53 20.98
N GLU A 428 -25.09 -4.47 21.16
CA GLU A 428 -26.39 -4.58 21.83
C GLU A 428 -27.37 -5.54 21.13
N LYS A 429 -27.32 -5.56 19.78
CA LYS A 429 -28.06 -6.54 18.99
C LYS A 429 -27.60 -7.96 19.32
N GLY A 430 -26.29 -8.20 19.31
CA GLY A 430 -25.71 -9.49 19.63
C GLY A 430 -25.99 -9.93 21.08
N VAL A 431 -26.03 -9.01 22.02
CA VAL A 431 -26.41 -9.31 23.44
C VAL A 431 -27.84 -9.87 23.50
N LYS A 432 -28.77 -9.33 22.71
CA LYS A 432 -30.15 -9.83 22.66
C LYS A 432 -30.24 -11.24 22.05
N GLU A 433 -29.35 -11.58 21.13
CA GLU A 433 -29.35 -12.86 20.41
C GLU A 433 -28.54 -13.94 21.13
N HIS A 434 -27.39 -13.60 21.74
CA HIS A 434 -26.41 -14.56 22.27
C HIS A 434 -26.11 -14.39 23.76
N GLY A 435 -26.57 -13.30 24.37
CA GLY A 435 -26.28 -12.93 25.76
C GLY A 435 -25.00 -12.13 25.93
N GLU A 436 -24.97 -11.36 27.05
CA GLU A 436 -23.91 -10.39 27.35
C GLU A 436 -22.52 -11.03 27.46
N ALA A 437 -22.40 -12.16 28.15
CA ALA A 437 -21.11 -12.82 28.35
C ALA A 437 -20.44 -13.26 27.03
N PHE A 438 -21.23 -13.75 26.07
CA PHE A 438 -20.74 -14.12 24.74
C PHE A 438 -20.25 -12.90 23.99
N MET A 439 -21.05 -11.84 23.92
CA MET A 439 -20.69 -10.65 23.16
C MET A 439 -19.54 -9.87 23.81
N ARG A 440 -19.49 -9.78 25.12
CA ARG A 440 -18.34 -9.22 25.84
C ARG A 440 -17.06 -10.00 25.51
N GLY A 441 -17.09 -11.32 25.54
CA GLY A 441 -15.95 -12.16 25.16
C GLY A 441 -15.51 -11.95 23.72
N ARG A 442 -16.46 -11.78 22.77
CA ARG A 442 -16.15 -11.46 21.36
C ARG A 442 -15.45 -10.11 21.22
N MET A 443 -15.93 -9.07 21.91
CA MET A 443 -15.31 -7.74 21.90
C MET A 443 -13.91 -7.77 22.51
N GLU A 444 -13.72 -8.49 23.63
CA GLU A 444 -12.42 -8.63 24.30
C GLU A 444 -11.39 -9.35 23.45
N GLN A 445 -11.77 -10.28 22.58
CA GLN A 445 -10.84 -10.92 21.63
C GLN A 445 -10.26 -9.88 20.67
N SER A 446 -11.08 -8.99 20.12
CA SER A 446 -10.62 -7.88 19.27
C SER A 446 -9.73 -6.91 20.05
N ALA A 447 -10.14 -6.51 21.25
CA ALA A 447 -9.35 -5.62 22.10
C ALA A 447 -7.96 -6.18 22.39
N LYS A 448 -7.83 -7.48 22.71
CA LYS A 448 -6.53 -8.13 22.93
C LYS A 448 -5.58 -8.00 21.73
N ARG A 449 -6.07 -8.26 20.52
CA ARG A 449 -5.26 -8.17 19.29
C ARG A 449 -4.84 -6.73 19.01
N LEU A 450 -5.77 -5.78 19.15
CA LEU A 450 -5.51 -4.36 18.92
C LEU A 450 -4.52 -3.78 19.94
N LEU A 451 -4.69 -4.08 21.22
CA LEU A 451 -3.79 -3.66 22.29
C LEU A 451 -2.39 -4.28 22.16
N ARG A 452 -2.30 -5.54 21.71
CA ARG A 452 -1.02 -6.19 21.41
C ARG A 452 -0.20 -5.40 20.41
N ASN A 453 -0.84 -4.89 19.35
CA ASN A 453 -0.17 -4.06 18.33
C ASN A 453 0.33 -2.72 18.88
N ILE A 454 -0.35 -2.14 19.85
CA ILE A 454 0.07 -0.89 20.49
C ILE A 454 1.21 -1.12 21.50
N LEU A 455 1.11 -2.20 22.29
CA LEU A 455 2.11 -2.52 23.32
C LEU A 455 3.45 -2.92 22.74
N ARG A 456 3.47 -3.85 21.77
CA ARG A 456 4.71 -4.43 21.24
C ARG A 456 5.62 -3.45 20.49
N VAL A 457 5.06 -2.34 20.01
CA VAL A 457 5.83 -1.25 19.38
C VAL A 457 6.22 -0.14 20.36
N GLY A 458 6.02 -0.36 21.67
CA GLY A 458 6.49 0.50 22.76
C GLY A 458 5.71 1.81 22.96
N LEU A 459 4.51 1.94 22.41
CA LEU A 459 3.73 3.18 22.54
C LEU A 459 3.25 3.45 23.97
N PHE A 460 3.01 2.41 24.78
CA PHE A 460 2.68 2.58 26.20
C PHE A 460 3.86 3.13 27.01
N GLU A 461 5.10 2.77 26.65
CA GLU A 461 6.29 3.26 27.30
C GLU A 461 6.60 4.68 26.85
N ASN A 462 6.95 4.88 25.59
CA ASN A 462 7.33 6.18 25.06
C ASN A 462 6.73 6.48 23.68
N PRO A 463 5.58 7.16 23.61
CA PRO A 463 4.97 7.56 22.34
C PRO A 463 5.49 8.91 21.80
N TYR A 464 6.35 9.63 22.56
CA TYR A 464 6.80 10.98 22.23
C TYR A 464 8.06 10.98 21.37
N LEU A 465 8.16 11.95 20.49
CA LEU A 465 9.21 12.10 19.49
C LEU A 465 9.93 13.45 19.61
N ASP A 466 11.18 13.48 19.19
CA ASP A 466 11.93 14.72 18.96
C ASP A 466 11.73 15.18 17.52
N PRO A 467 11.03 16.31 17.27
CA PRO A 467 10.72 16.76 15.91
C PRO A 467 11.97 17.16 15.10
N ASP A 468 13.01 17.66 15.75
CA ASP A 468 14.25 18.05 15.06
C ASP A 468 15.05 16.83 14.65
N ALA A 469 15.09 15.79 15.48
CA ALA A 469 15.69 14.49 15.13
C ALA A 469 14.93 13.83 13.97
N ALA A 470 13.60 13.94 13.92
CA ALA A 470 12.80 13.42 12.80
C ALA A 470 13.20 14.09 11.46
N VAL A 471 13.39 15.40 11.43
CA VAL A 471 13.83 16.13 10.22
C VAL A 471 15.21 15.68 9.73
N GLN A 472 16.10 15.31 10.65
CA GLN A 472 17.45 14.86 10.30
C GLN A 472 17.45 13.42 9.78
N LEU A 473 16.59 12.54 10.30
CA LEU A 473 16.53 11.13 9.93
C LEU A 473 15.78 10.90 8.61
N VAL A 474 14.59 11.49 8.48
CA VAL A 474 13.69 11.24 7.34
C VAL A 474 14.28 11.81 6.06
N GLY A 475 14.50 10.95 5.07
CA GLY A 475 15.15 11.30 3.80
C GLY A 475 16.61 11.70 3.96
N CYS A 476 17.33 11.10 4.92
CA CYS A 476 18.77 11.33 5.07
C CYS A 476 19.54 10.71 3.89
N ASP A 477 20.78 11.20 3.67
CA ASP A 477 21.61 10.82 2.53
C ASP A 477 21.85 9.30 2.45
N GLU A 478 22.02 8.64 3.59
CA GLU A 478 22.21 7.18 3.66
C GLU A 478 20.98 6.45 3.10
N TYR A 479 19.78 6.82 3.54
CA TYR A 479 18.53 6.17 3.13
C TYR A 479 18.17 6.50 1.69
N MET A 480 18.42 7.74 1.25
CA MET A 480 18.28 8.13 -0.15
C MET A 480 19.21 7.32 -1.06
N LYS A 481 20.45 7.06 -0.64
CA LYS A 481 21.41 6.25 -1.39
C LYS A 481 20.94 4.79 -1.52
N LYS A 482 20.49 4.17 -0.43
CA LYS A 482 19.96 2.80 -0.46
C LYS A 482 18.77 2.66 -1.41
N GLY A 483 17.83 3.61 -1.35
CA GLY A 483 16.70 3.65 -2.27
C GLY A 483 17.14 3.83 -3.72
N PHE A 484 18.15 4.65 -3.99
CA PHE A 484 18.69 4.84 -5.34
C PHE A 484 19.36 3.56 -5.88
N GLU A 485 20.09 2.84 -5.05
CA GLU A 485 20.69 1.54 -5.41
C GLU A 485 19.58 0.51 -5.76
N ALA A 486 18.50 0.49 -5.00
CA ALA A 486 17.33 -0.34 -5.31
C ALA A 486 16.66 0.06 -6.63
N GLN A 487 16.56 1.36 -6.93
CA GLN A 487 16.05 1.85 -8.22
C GLN A 487 16.90 1.33 -9.39
N LEU A 488 18.22 1.42 -9.30
CA LEU A 488 19.12 0.89 -10.35
C LEU A 488 18.89 -0.60 -10.59
N ARG A 489 18.73 -1.38 -9.52
CA ARG A 489 18.54 -2.83 -9.58
C ARG A 489 17.15 -3.25 -10.05
N SER A 490 16.17 -2.36 -10.01
CA SER A 490 14.79 -2.61 -10.46
C SER A 490 14.58 -2.41 -11.96
N ILE A 491 15.45 -1.67 -12.64
CA ILE A 491 15.32 -1.36 -14.07
C ILE A 491 15.53 -2.61 -14.92
N VAL A 492 14.54 -2.91 -15.77
CA VAL A 492 14.55 -4.08 -16.67
C VAL A 492 14.85 -3.65 -18.10
N MET A 493 15.91 -4.18 -18.67
CA MET A 493 16.17 -4.04 -20.12
C MET A 493 15.54 -5.23 -20.86
N LEU A 494 14.57 -4.95 -21.75
CA LEU A 494 13.87 -5.97 -22.54
C LEU A 494 14.54 -6.23 -23.88
N LYS A 495 15.06 -5.18 -24.51
CA LYS A 495 15.66 -5.24 -25.85
C LYS A 495 16.91 -4.38 -25.90
N ASN A 496 17.93 -4.88 -26.58
CA ASN A 496 19.17 -4.15 -26.86
C ASN A 496 19.73 -4.62 -28.21
N LYS A 497 19.10 -4.17 -29.31
CA LYS A 497 19.45 -4.56 -30.66
C LYS A 497 20.87 -4.06 -31.01
N ASP A 498 21.66 -4.94 -31.54
CA ASP A 498 23.05 -4.67 -32.00
C ASP A 498 23.93 -4.04 -30.86
N ASN A 499 23.57 -4.25 -29.59
CA ASN A 499 24.24 -3.68 -28.45
C ASN A 499 24.31 -2.14 -28.51
N VAL A 500 23.19 -1.50 -28.88
CA VAL A 500 23.10 -0.03 -28.94
C VAL A 500 23.34 0.62 -27.56
N LEU A 501 22.96 -0.05 -26.49
CA LEU A 501 23.30 0.32 -25.10
C LEU A 501 24.51 -0.48 -24.61
N PRO A 502 25.37 0.09 -23.74
CA PRO A 502 25.32 1.45 -23.18
C PRO A 502 25.81 2.50 -24.18
N LEU A 503 25.25 3.72 -24.04
CA LEU A 503 25.61 4.85 -24.90
C LEU A 503 26.86 5.57 -24.38
N LYS A 504 27.73 5.99 -25.28
CA LYS A 504 28.72 7.04 -25.01
C LYS A 504 28.05 8.41 -25.07
N LYS A 505 28.72 9.44 -24.55
CA LYS A 505 28.23 10.82 -24.68
C LYS A 505 28.02 11.19 -26.15
N GLN A 506 26.79 11.52 -26.52
CA GLN A 506 26.37 11.86 -27.88
C GLN A 506 25.13 12.76 -27.84
N LYS A 507 24.67 13.20 -29.00
CA LYS A 507 23.52 14.09 -29.15
C LYS A 507 22.21 13.31 -29.03
N VAL A 508 21.32 13.75 -28.12
CA VAL A 508 20.04 13.08 -27.79
C VAL A 508 18.88 14.01 -28.10
N TYR A 509 17.92 13.51 -28.87
CA TYR A 509 16.61 14.15 -29.05
C TYR A 509 15.58 13.52 -28.11
N ILE A 510 14.75 14.35 -27.48
CA ILE A 510 13.65 13.92 -26.59
C ILE A 510 12.36 14.54 -27.13
N PRO A 511 11.42 13.73 -27.67
CA PRO A 511 10.15 14.23 -28.17
C PRO A 511 9.24 14.68 -27.01
N MET A 512 8.37 15.67 -27.28
CA MET A 512 7.25 16.02 -26.41
C MET A 512 6.27 14.86 -26.30
N ARG A 513 5.71 14.70 -25.12
CA ARG A 513 4.71 13.65 -24.84
C ARG A 513 3.33 14.26 -24.68
N HIS A 514 2.35 13.73 -25.42
CA HIS A 514 0.93 14.09 -25.31
C HIS A 514 0.17 13.02 -24.52
N THR A 515 -0.53 13.43 -23.46
CA THR A 515 -1.48 12.59 -22.74
C THR A 515 -2.87 13.16 -22.95
N GLY A 516 -3.82 12.35 -23.42
CA GLY A 516 -5.20 12.75 -23.69
C GLY A 516 -5.99 13.05 -22.41
N GLU A 517 -7.18 13.60 -22.58
CA GLU A 517 -8.11 13.80 -21.48
C GLU A 517 -8.61 12.48 -20.88
N GLY A 518 -9.03 12.50 -19.63
CA GLY A 518 -9.55 11.34 -18.93
C GLY A 518 -9.96 11.69 -17.51
N SER A 519 -9.93 10.73 -16.61
CA SER A 519 -10.14 10.95 -15.19
C SER A 519 -8.95 10.43 -14.37
N ASN A 520 -8.76 10.98 -13.18
CA ASN A 520 -7.84 10.42 -12.21
C ASN A 520 -8.52 9.30 -11.39
N TRP A 521 -7.77 8.68 -10.49
CA TRP A 521 -8.27 7.62 -9.61
C TRP A 521 -9.59 7.95 -8.89
N PHE A 522 -9.76 9.20 -8.49
CA PHE A 522 -10.94 9.67 -7.78
C PHE A 522 -12.13 10.02 -8.70
N GLY A 523 -12.07 9.68 -10.00
CA GLY A 523 -13.10 9.99 -10.96
C GLY A 523 -13.16 11.47 -11.38
N ARG A 524 -12.12 12.28 -11.08
CA ARG A 524 -12.09 13.70 -11.46
C ARG A 524 -11.51 13.90 -12.84
N PRO A 525 -12.03 14.86 -13.61
CA PRO A 525 -11.47 15.18 -14.92
C PRO A 525 -9.96 15.48 -14.86
N ALA A 526 -9.21 14.84 -15.72
CA ALA A 526 -7.81 15.08 -15.98
C ALA A 526 -7.68 15.62 -17.41
N PRO A 527 -7.37 16.91 -17.62
CA PRO A 527 -7.30 17.51 -18.92
C PRO A 527 -6.15 16.93 -19.76
N ALA A 528 -6.30 16.97 -21.07
CA ALA A 528 -5.19 16.67 -21.97
C ALA A 528 -4.01 17.62 -21.72
N LYS A 529 -2.78 17.10 -21.86
CA LYS A 529 -1.56 17.91 -21.70
C LYS A 529 -0.45 17.44 -22.63
N ASP A 530 0.34 18.43 -23.08
CA ASP A 530 1.63 18.23 -23.70
C ASP A 530 2.73 18.58 -22.68
N GLU A 531 3.69 17.67 -22.52
CA GLU A 531 4.75 17.87 -21.55
C GLU A 531 6.11 17.37 -22.05
N MET A 532 7.18 17.98 -21.56
CA MET A 532 8.50 17.36 -21.63
C MET A 532 8.54 16.23 -20.59
N PRO A 533 8.71 14.97 -20.98
CA PRO A 533 8.54 13.83 -20.09
C PRO A 533 9.58 13.72 -18.98
N VAL A 534 10.73 14.40 -19.14
CA VAL A 534 11.86 14.40 -18.21
C VAL A 534 12.50 15.79 -18.14
N ASP A 535 13.24 16.05 -17.06
CA ASP A 535 14.05 17.26 -16.95
C ASP A 535 15.25 17.20 -17.91
N LYS A 536 15.23 18.01 -18.99
CA LYS A 536 16.33 18.12 -19.93
C LYS A 536 17.67 18.49 -19.28
N ALA A 537 17.64 19.31 -18.21
CA ALA A 537 18.86 19.71 -17.52
C ALA A 537 19.53 18.52 -16.80
N LEU A 538 18.74 17.57 -16.31
CA LEU A 538 19.26 16.32 -15.74
C LEU A 538 19.86 15.44 -16.81
N VAL A 539 19.18 15.22 -17.94
CA VAL A 539 19.69 14.41 -19.06
C VAL A 539 20.97 15.05 -19.62
N ALA A 540 21.06 16.38 -19.65
CA ALA A 540 22.25 17.11 -20.13
C ALA A 540 23.52 16.88 -19.29
N LYS A 541 23.41 16.33 -18.06
CA LYS A 541 24.58 15.88 -17.30
C LYS A 541 25.27 14.65 -17.91
N TYR A 542 24.55 13.90 -18.73
CA TYR A 542 25.00 12.64 -19.33
C TYR A 542 25.22 12.74 -20.84
N PHE A 543 24.37 13.50 -21.56
CA PHE A 543 24.30 13.57 -23.00
C PHE A 543 24.14 15.02 -23.49
N ASP A 544 24.42 15.27 -24.78
CA ASP A 544 24.22 16.59 -25.38
C ASP A 544 22.78 16.66 -25.93
N VAL A 545 21.84 17.27 -25.18
CA VAL A 545 20.43 17.36 -25.58
C VAL A 545 20.27 18.35 -26.73
N VAL A 546 19.63 17.93 -27.81
CA VAL A 546 19.30 18.73 -29.00
C VAL A 546 17.79 18.87 -29.18
N ASP A 547 17.37 19.87 -29.95
CA ASP A 547 15.94 20.19 -30.07
C ASP A 547 15.26 19.51 -31.28
N THR A 548 16.02 18.98 -32.23
CA THR A 548 15.48 18.36 -33.43
C THR A 548 16.06 16.96 -33.68
N PRO A 549 15.30 16.04 -34.29
CA PRO A 549 15.77 14.69 -34.58
C PRO A 549 16.90 14.66 -35.63
N GLU A 550 16.96 15.66 -36.53
CA GLU A 550 18.00 15.78 -37.53
C GLU A 550 19.39 15.95 -36.93
N GLU A 551 19.47 16.75 -35.85
CA GLU A 551 20.72 17.04 -35.13
C GLU A 551 21.17 15.91 -34.21
N ALA A 552 20.26 14.99 -33.85
CA ALA A 552 20.51 13.93 -32.90
C ALA A 552 21.25 12.73 -33.49
N ASP A 553 21.98 12.02 -32.63
CA ASP A 553 22.57 10.71 -32.93
C ASP A 553 21.63 9.57 -32.47
N VAL A 554 20.83 9.84 -31.45
CA VAL A 554 19.87 8.89 -30.83
C VAL A 554 18.65 9.65 -30.31
N ALA A 555 17.49 9.00 -30.27
CA ALA A 555 16.30 9.56 -29.63
C ALA A 555 15.90 8.77 -28.37
N PHE A 556 15.40 9.48 -27.34
CA PHE A 556 14.86 8.93 -26.12
C PHE A 556 13.35 9.19 -26.07
N ALA A 557 12.56 8.16 -26.34
CA ALA A 557 11.10 8.22 -26.29
C ALA A 557 10.59 7.71 -24.92
N PHE A 558 10.08 8.61 -24.09
CA PHE A 558 9.54 8.28 -22.77
C PHE A 558 8.03 8.12 -22.85
N VAL A 559 7.55 6.92 -22.61
CA VAL A 559 6.13 6.56 -22.58
C VAL A 559 5.73 5.98 -21.23
N MET A 560 4.44 5.79 -21.04
CA MET A 560 3.91 5.08 -19.87
C MET A 560 2.89 4.04 -20.34
N THR A 561 2.71 3.00 -19.54
CA THR A 561 1.68 2.00 -19.80
C THR A 561 0.30 2.63 -19.69
N PRO A 562 -0.70 2.11 -20.43
CA PRO A 562 -2.08 2.54 -20.25
C PRO A 562 -2.53 2.43 -18.80
N ASP A 563 -3.27 3.42 -18.33
CA ASP A 563 -3.87 3.44 -16.99
C ASP A 563 -5.40 3.29 -17.08
N ASN A 564 -5.97 2.44 -16.22
CA ASN A 564 -7.40 2.24 -16.04
C ASN A 564 -7.86 2.82 -14.71
N LEU A 565 -7.67 4.12 -14.52
CA LEU A 565 -7.89 4.77 -13.22
C LEU A 565 -9.36 4.83 -12.81
N SER A 566 -10.26 4.97 -13.78
CA SER A 566 -11.71 4.85 -13.55
C SER A 566 -12.41 4.44 -14.85
N TYR A 567 -13.58 3.81 -14.74
CA TYR A 567 -14.41 3.45 -15.88
C TYR A 567 -15.87 3.52 -15.50
N THR A 568 -16.69 3.89 -16.50
CA THR A 568 -18.13 4.04 -16.36
C THR A 568 -18.85 3.05 -17.27
N GLU A 569 -20.16 2.90 -17.08
CA GLU A 569 -20.99 2.11 -17.99
C GLU A 569 -21.00 2.69 -19.41
N GLU A 570 -20.98 4.01 -19.53
CA GLU A 570 -20.95 4.73 -20.81
C GLU A 570 -19.67 4.46 -21.59
N ASP A 571 -18.53 4.37 -20.90
CA ASP A 571 -17.24 4.03 -21.49
C ASP A 571 -17.09 2.54 -21.82
N GLY A 572 -18.16 1.73 -21.66
CA GLY A 572 -18.11 0.32 -21.99
C GLY A 572 -17.26 -0.52 -21.05
N TYR A 573 -17.08 -0.08 -19.79
CA TYR A 573 -16.26 -0.78 -18.79
C TYR A 573 -14.79 -0.89 -19.20
N LEU A 574 -14.16 0.18 -19.57
CA LEU A 574 -12.79 0.27 -20.05
C LEU A 574 -11.71 -0.36 -19.13
N PRO A 575 -11.66 -1.61 -18.84
CA PRO A 575 -10.54 -2.22 -18.14
C PRO A 575 -9.44 -2.67 -19.10
N VAL A 576 -9.73 -2.69 -20.39
CA VAL A 576 -8.84 -3.23 -21.41
C VAL A 576 -8.07 -2.11 -22.07
N SER A 577 -6.96 -1.73 -21.53
CA SER A 577 -6.15 -0.65 -22.08
C SER A 577 -4.67 -0.99 -22.15
N LEU A 578 -4.36 -2.24 -22.49
CA LEU A 578 -2.98 -2.67 -22.78
C LEU A 578 -2.56 -2.39 -24.23
N GLN A 579 -3.15 -1.34 -24.82
CA GLN A 579 -2.82 -0.86 -26.17
C GLN A 579 -2.96 0.66 -26.21
N TYR A 580 -2.34 1.27 -27.21
CA TYR A 580 -2.27 2.73 -27.37
C TYR A 580 -3.39 3.31 -28.24
N ARG A 581 -4.09 2.48 -29.00
CA ARG A 581 -5.17 2.89 -29.93
C ARG A 581 -6.52 2.40 -29.46
N PRO A 582 -7.64 2.99 -29.93
CA PRO A 582 -8.97 2.45 -29.67
C PRO A 582 -9.07 0.98 -30.09
N TYR A 583 -9.69 0.19 -29.25
CA TYR A 583 -9.82 -1.25 -29.41
C TYR A 583 -11.24 -1.72 -29.14
N THR A 584 -11.69 -2.71 -29.89
CA THR A 584 -12.97 -3.40 -29.64
C THR A 584 -12.67 -4.79 -29.08
N ALA A 585 -13.21 -5.10 -27.91
CA ALA A 585 -12.99 -6.36 -27.20
C ALA A 585 -13.75 -7.52 -27.90
N ALA A 586 -13.18 -8.07 -28.96
CA ALA A 586 -13.79 -9.11 -29.76
C ALA A 586 -13.64 -10.51 -29.16
N ALA A 587 -12.54 -10.79 -28.50
CA ALA A 587 -12.20 -12.09 -27.92
C ALA A 587 -12.66 -12.25 -26.44
N ALA A 588 -13.12 -11.18 -25.82
CA ALA A 588 -13.68 -11.23 -24.46
C ALA A 588 -14.84 -12.21 -24.40
N ARG A 589 -15.00 -12.89 -23.23
CA ARG A 589 -16.11 -13.83 -23.05
C ARG A 589 -17.48 -13.12 -23.18
N GLU A 590 -18.47 -13.88 -23.65
CA GLU A 590 -19.78 -13.35 -24.03
C GLU A 590 -20.63 -12.98 -22.82
N HIS A 591 -20.48 -13.71 -21.73
CA HIS A 591 -21.24 -13.51 -20.50
C HIS A 591 -20.33 -13.37 -19.30
N SER A 592 -20.77 -12.59 -18.30
CA SER A 592 -20.11 -12.52 -17.01
C SER A 592 -20.18 -13.85 -16.27
N VAL A 593 -19.13 -14.15 -15.50
CA VAL A 593 -19.09 -15.30 -14.60
C VAL A 593 -19.91 -15.04 -13.35
N ALA A 594 -19.76 -13.84 -12.78
CA ALA A 594 -20.27 -13.54 -11.44
C ALA A 594 -21.71 -12.99 -11.41
N ALA A 595 -22.27 -12.56 -12.51
CA ALA A 595 -23.61 -11.96 -12.54
C ALA A 595 -24.38 -12.39 -13.78
N PRO A 596 -24.87 -13.63 -13.85
CA PRO A 596 -25.53 -14.14 -15.06
C PRO A 596 -26.83 -13.41 -15.41
N GLY A 597 -27.47 -12.72 -14.44
CA GLY A 597 -28.67 -11.89 -14.67
C GLY A 597 -28.36 -10.44 -15.06
N ASP A 598 -27.15 -9.98 -14.78
CA ASP A 598 -26.64 -8.64 -15.10
C ASP A 598 -25.32 -8.83 -15.89
N ASN A 599 -25.44 -8.86 -17.21
CA ASN A 599 -24.27 -9.16 -18.04
C ASN A 599 -23.23 -8.04 -17.96
N ARG A 600 -22.15 -8.32 -17.26
CA ARG A 600 -21.01 -7.45 -17.04
C ARG A 600 -19.88 -7.63 -18.06
N SER A 601 -20.10 -8.46 -19.08
CA SER A 601 -19.13 -8.64 -20.18
C SER A 601 -18.94 -7.34 -20.95
N TYR A 602 -17.73 -7.10 -21.38
CA TYR A 602 -17.40 -5.99 -22.27
C TYR A 602 -17.11 -6.44 -23.71
N LYS A 603 -17.49 -7.67 -24.07
CA LYS A 603 -17.36 -8.19 -25.45
C LYS A 603 -18.07 -7.26 -26.44
N GLY A 604 -17.35 -6.89 -27.48
CA GLY A 604 -17.83 -5.97 -28.52
C GLY A 604 -17.86 -4.49 -28.12
N LYS A 605 -17.49 -4.16 -26.87
CA LYS A 605 -17.39 -2.76 -26.42
C LYS A 605 -16.04 -2.18 -26.85
N SER A 606 -16.07 -0.89 -27.20
CA SER A 606 -14.85 -0.17 -27.58
C SER A 606 -14.09 0.31 -26.34
N VAL A 607 -12.78 0.24 -26.43
CA VAL A 607 -11.84 0.68 -25.40
C VAL A 607 -10.93 1.76 -25.97
N LYS A 608 -10.66 2.79 -25.18
CA LYS A 608 -9.75 3.87 -25.54
C LYS A 608 -8.87 4.20 -24.34
N THR A 609 -7.58 4.41 -24.59
CA THR A 609 -6.62 4.87 -23.58
C THR A 609 -6.23 6.32 -23.80
N ARG A 610 -6.01 7.07 -22.73
CA ARG A 610 -5.51 8.46 -22.78
C ARG A 610 -4.04 8.56 -23.22
N VAL A 611 -3.32 7.46 -23.30
CA VAL A 611 -1.91 7.39 -23.75
C VAL A 611 -1.75 6.90 -25.20
N GLU A 612 -2.82 6.83 -25.98
CA GLU A 612 -2.76 6.33 -27.39
C GLU A 612 -1.77 7.10 -28.26
N LYS A 613 -1.55 8.39 -28.00
CA LYS A 613 -0.59 9.24 -28.72
C LYS A 613 0.87 8.91 -28.40
N HIS A 614 1.14 8.14 -27.38
CA HIS A 614 2.49 7.65 -27.10
C HIS A 614 3.00 6.70 -28.20
N LEU A 615 2.11 5.89 -28.78
CA LEU A 615 2.46 5.06 -29.95
C LEU A 615 2.83 5.93 -31.16
N ASP A 616 1.99 6.92 -31.48
CA ASP A 616 2.26 7.86 -32.59
C ASP A 616 3.62 8.54 -32.39
N MET A 617 3.91 9.01 -31.16
CA MET A 617 5.18 9.63 -30.82
C MET A 617 6.38 8.71 -31.09
N ILE A 618 6.31 7.42 -30.72
CA ILE A 618 7.39 6.46 -30.98
C ILE A 618 7.57 6.27 -32.50
N LEU A 619 6.47 6.02 -33.24
CA LEU A 619 6.51 5.75 -34.69
C LEU A 619 6.99 6.97 -35.47
N ASP A 620 6.51 8.17 -35.16
CA ASP A 620 6.91 9.42 -35.79
C ASP A 620 8.38 9.74 -35.48
N THR A 621 8.81 9.51 -34.22
CA THR A 621 10.22 9.67 -33.83
C THR A 621 11.10 8.72 -34.63
N LYS A 622 10.76 7.42 -34.72
CA LYS A 622 11.55 6.46 -35.55
C LYS A 622 11.61 6.85 -37.01
N LYS A 623 10.48 7.32 -37.56
CA LYS A 623 10.43 7.82 -38.94
C LYS A 623 11.34 9.02 -39.15
N ALA A 624 11.37 9.98 -38.24
CA ALA A 624 12.21 11.17 -38.29
C ALA A 624 13.70 10.82 -38.10
N MET A 625 14.01 9.88 -37.21
CA MET A 625 15.37 9.41 -36.94
C MET A 625 15.95 8.54 -38.08
N GLY A 626 15.10 7.92 -38.92
CA GLY A 626 15.54 7.01 -39.96
C GLY A 626 16.30 5.80 -39.42
N ASP A 627 17.54 5.61 -39.84
CA ASP A 627 18.41 4.50 -39.40
C ASP A 627 19.03 4.73 -38.00
N LYS A 628 18.92 5.94 -37.46
CA LYS A 628 19.45 6.26 -36.15
C LYS A 628 18.61 5.56 -35.04
N PRO A 629 19.24 5.16 -33.92
CA PRO A 629 18.55 4.41 -32.89
C PRO A 629 17.49 5.22 -32.11
N VAL A 630 16.45 4.51 -31.70
CA VAL A 630 15.42 5.01 -30.80
C VAL A 630 15.36 4.11 -29.56
N ILE A 631 15.59 4.70 -28.40
CA ILE A 631 15.49 4.03 -27.09
C ILE A 631 14.13 4.37 -26.52
N VAL A 632 13.33 3.34 -26.22
CA VAL A 632 11.99 3.51 -25.62
C VAL A 632 12.08 3.21 -24.14
N PHE A 633 11.77 4.21 -23.31
CA PHE A 633 11.61 4.08 -21.88
C PHE A 633 10.13 3.94 -21.54
N VAL A 634 9.77 2.88 -20.83
CA VAL A 634 8.37 2.60 -20.47
C VAL A 634 8.21 2.69 -18.96
N LYS A 635 7.55 3.75 -18.49
CA LYS A 635 7.08 3.82 -17.11
C LYS A 635 5.95 2.81 -16.94
N THR A 636 6.22 1.77 -16.16
CA THR A 636 5.37 0.58 -16.07
C THR A 636 4.55 0.59 -14.78
N ILE A 637 3.23 0.75 -14.93
CA ILE A 637 2.24 0.59 -13.85
C ILE A 637 1.68 -0.83 -13.88
N ASN A 638 1.39 -1.33 -15.07
CA ASN A 638 0.90 -2.67 -15.36
C ASN A 638 1.53 -3.19 -16.66
N PRO A 639 1.43 -4.48 -16.97
CA PRO A 639 1.92 -5.02 -18.24
C PRO A 639 1.33 -4.29 -19.46
N VAL A 640 2.09 -4.21 -20.54
CA VAL A 640 1.67 -3.57 -21.79
C VAL A 640 1.93 -4.51 -22.96
N VAL A 641 1.13 -4.40 -24.03
CA VAL A 641 1.35 -5.12 -25.29
C VAL A 641 2.49 -4.44 -26.07
N PRO A 642 3.67 -5.07 -26.24
CA PRO A 642 4.81 -4.45 -26.93
C PRO A 642 4.68 -4.49 -28.47
N ALA A 643 3.82 -5.32 -29.02
CA ALA A 643 3.71 -5.62 -30.46
C ALA A 643 3.57 -4.37 -31.34
N GLU A 644 2.95 -3.31 -30.84
CA GLU A 644 2.70 -2.10 -31.62
C GLU A 644 3.94 -1.22 -31.81
N PHE A 645 4.92 -1.27 -30.89
CA PHE A 645 6.08 -0.36 -30.90
C PHE A 645 7.44 -1.07 -30.89
N GLU A 646 7.50 -2.35 -30.58
CA GLU A 646 8.77 -3.08 -30.44
C GLU A 646 9.67 -2.97 -31.68
N ALA A 647 9.08 -3.08 -32.87
CA ALA A 647 9.83 -3.00 -34.12
C ALA A 647 10.45 -1.60 -34.39
N ALA A 648 9.88 -0.54 -33.80
CA ALA A 648 10.38 0.83 -33.93
C ALA A 648 11.45 1.16 -32.87
N ALA A 649 11.62 0.31 -31.85
CA ALA A 649 12.60 0.50 -30.77
C ALA A 649 13.87 -0.30 -31.01
N ASP A 650 15.03 0.34 -30.91
CA ASP A 650 16.33 -0.34 -30.94
C ASP A 650 16.76 -0.83 -29.54
N ALA A 651 16.30 -0.16 -28.49
CA ALA A 651 16.31 -0.69 -27.13
C ALA A 651 15.02 -0.35 -26.39
N ILE A 652 14.63 -1.21 -25.44
CA ILE A 652 13.45 -1.03 -24.57
C ILE A 652 13.88 -1.19 -23.13
N VAL A 653 13.63 -0.17 -22.32
CA VAL A 653 13.96 -0.11 -20.89
C VAL A 653 12.69 0.16 -20.11
N LEU A 654 12.36 -0.75 -19.19
CA LEU A 654 11.23 -0.56 -18.28
C LEU A 654 11.70 0.08 -16.98
N ASP A 655 10.95 1.03 -16.49
CA ASP A 655 11.09 1.57 -15.16
C ASP A 655 9.81 1.36 -14.35
N PHE A 656 9.96 1.21 -13.03
CA PHE A 656 8.88 1.02 -12.08
C PHE A 656 8.79 2.22 -11.13
N ASN A 657 8.57 3.41 -11.71
CA ASN A 657 8.54 4.68 -11.01
C ASN A 657 9.88 4.98 -10.32
N VAL A 658 10.96 4.98 -11.09
CA VAL A 658 12.29 5.37 -10.64
C VAL A 658 12.63 6.80 -11.09
N THR A 659 13.72 7.37 -10.57
CA THR A 659 14.20 8.69 -10.98
C THR A 659 14.79 8.66 -12.39
N THR A 660 14.68 9.78 -13.11
CA THR A 660 15.35 9.94 -14.41
C THR A 660 16.86 9.74 -14.29
N GLU A 661 17.44 10.10 -13.15
CA GLU A 661 18.86 9.88 -12.88
C GLU A 661 19.23 8.41 -12.92
N ALA A 662 18.43 7.53 -12.26
CA ALA A 662 18.67 6.09 -12.29
C ALA A 662 18.62 5.52 -13.73
N MET A 663 17.66 5.97 -14.55
CA MET A 663 17.60 5.59 -15.96
C MET A 663 18.83 6.04 -16.74
N MET A 664 19.32 7.26 -16.50
CA MET A 664 20.51 7.79 -17.17
C MET A 664 21.79 7.07 -16.74
N GLU A 665 21.92 6.67 -15.49
CA GLU A 665 23.05 5.84 -15.01
C GLU A 665 23.12 4.51 -15.77
N ILE A 666 21.95 3.88 -16.00
CA ILE A 666 21.86 2.63 -16.78
C ILE A 666 22.26 2.88 -18.23
N VAL A 667 21.57 3.76 -18.95
CA VAL A 667 21.78 3.88 -20.40
C VAL A 667 23.15 4.49 -20.75
N SER A 668 23.79 5.21 -19.84
CA SER A 668 25.17 5.69 -20.01
C SER A 668 26.23 4.64 -19.65
N GLY A 669 25.85 3.48 -19.14
CA GLY A 669 26.76 2.40 -18.74
C GLY A 669 27.50 2.64 -17.43
N LYS A 670 27.10 3.63 -16.62
CA LYS A 670 27.65 3.81 -15.28
C LYS A 670 27.13 2.75 -14.29
N ALA A 671 25.92 2.22 -14.55
CA ALA A 671 25.38 1.06 -13.87
C ALA A 671 24.90 0.04 -14.89
N GLU A 672 24.94 -1.26 -14.53
CA GLU A 672 24.46 -2.34 -15.37
C GLU A 672 22.99 -2.65 -15.06
N PRO A 673 22.09 -2.81 -16.06
CA PRO A 673 20.74 -3.26 -15.83
C PRO A 673 20.74 -4.69 -15.27
N SER A 674 19.88 -4.95 -14.28
CA SER A 674 19.84 -6.27 -13.64
C SER A 674 18.43 -6.69 -13.22
N GLY A 675 17.43 -5.87 -13.49
CA GLY A 675 16.03 -6.18 -13.19
C GLY A 675 15.49 -7.32 -14.05
N LEU A 676 14.52 -8.04 -13.54
CA LEU A 676 13.83 -9.15 -14.19
C LEU A 676 12.31 -8.88 -14.18
N LEU A 677 11.58 -9.32 -15.19
CA LEU A 677 10.11 -9.19 -15.26
C LEU A 677 9.42 -10.01 -14.16
N PRO A 678 8.66 -9.41 -13.25
CA PRO A 678 7.89 -10.15 -12.27
C PRO A 678 6.50 -10.60 -12.80
N PHE A 679 6.30 -10.57 -14.11
CA PHE A 679 5.06 -10.94 -14.84
C PHE A 679 5.37 -11.25 -16.30
N HIS A 680 4.36 -11.74 -17.06
CA HIS A 680 4.45 -11.81 -18.54
C HIS A 680 4.04 -10.48 -19.17
N MET A 681 4.79 -10.02 -20.19
CA MET A 681 4.30 -9.01 -21.12
C MET A 681 3.42 -9.69 -22.17
N PRO A 682 2.14 -9.31 -22.31
CA PRO A 682 1.21 -10.02 -23.19
C PRO A 682 1.57 -9.86 -24.66
N LYS A 683 1.41 -10.94 -25.42
CA LYS A 683 1.62 -10.97 -26.86
C LYS A 683 0.70 -9.99 -27.60
N ASP A 684 -0.57 -10.00 -27.24
CA ASP A 684 -1.63 -9.18 -27.83
C ASP A 684 -2.83 -9.08 -26.88
N MET A 685 -3.85 -8.32 -27.28
CA MET A 685 -5.08 -8.20 -26.49
C MET A 685 -5.95 -9.46 -26.51
N GLU A 686 -5.82 -10.30 -27.53
CA GLU A 686 -6.59 -11.54 -27.61
C GLU A 686 -6.21 -12.51 -26.48
N THR A 687 -4.92 -12.63 -26.17
CA THR A 687 -4.46 -13.46 -25.06
C THR A 687 -4.92 -12.90 -23.71
N VAL A 688 -4.93 -11.57 -23.55
CA VAL A 688 -5.45 -10.90 -22.33
C VAL A 688 -6.95 -11.13 -22.15
N GLU A 689 -7.72 -11.12 -23.22
CA GLU A 689 -9.19 -11.32 -23.14
C GLU A 689 -9.59 -12.78 -22.90
N LYS A 690 -8.76 -13.71 -23.29
CA LYS A 690 -9.01 -15.16 -23.16
C LYS A 690 -8.51 -15.77 -21.86
N HIS A 691 -7.63 -15.06 -21.15
CA HIS A 691 -7.04 -15.58 -19.91
C HIS A 691 -8.09 -15.70 -18.79
N ASN A 692 -7.83 -16.57 -17.82
CA ASN A 692 -8.60 -16.66 -16.59
C ASN A 692 -8.02 -15.70 -15.55
N GLU A 693 -8.83 -14.80 -15.01
CA GLU A 693 -8.39 -13.73 -14.11
C GLU A 693 -7.61 -14.21 -12.89
N ASP A 694 -7.81 -15.47 -12.48
CA ASP A 694 -7.18 -16.09 -11.32
C ASP A 694 -5.90 -16.89 -11.62
N VAL A 695 -5.55 -17.09 -12.90
CA VAL A 695 -4.42 -17.94 -13.29
C VAL A 695 -3.19 -17.10 -13.64
N PRO A 696 -2.08 -17.21 -12.88
CA PRO A 696 -0.83 -16.57 -13.29
C PRO A 696 -0.26 -17.29 -14.53
N PHE A 697 0.29 -16.54 -15.46
CA PHE A 697 1.06 -17.05 -16.61
C PHE A 697 0.28 -17.84 -17.68
N ASP A 698 -1.05 -17.86 -17.70
CA ASP A 698 -1.82 -18.38 -18.84
C ASP A 698 -1.89 -17.38 -20.03
N ILE A 699 -1.42 -16.16 -19.82
CA ILE A 699 -1.22 -15.15 -20.86
C ILE A 699 0.01 -15.49 -21.68
N GLU A 700 -0.14 -15.66 -23.01
CA GLU A 700 0.99 -15.91 -23.92
C GLU A 700 1.94 -14.71 -23.93
N PRO A 701 3.25 -14.89 -23.60
CA PRO A 701 4.20 -13.81 -23.58
C PRO A 701 4.58 -13.35 -24.98
N TYR A 702 4.85 -12.05 -25.13
CA TYR A 702 5.34 -11.49 -26.38
C TYR A 702 6.74 -12.02 -26.74
N ARG A 703 6.95 -12.31 -28.03
CA ARG A 703 8.27 -12.62 -28.59
C ARG A 703 8.74 -11.47 -29.47
N ASP A 704 9.92 -10.93 -29.16
CA ASP A 704 10.48 -9.82 -29.88
C ASP A 704 11.13 -10.22 -31.22
N SER A 705 11.51 -9.23 -32.02
CA SER A 705 12.19 -9.41 -33.32
C SER A 705 13.60 -10.01 -33.18
N CYS A 706 14.17 -10.04 -31.97
CA CYS A 706 15.47 -10.67 -31.67
C CYS A 706 15.33 -12.12 -31.20
N GLY A 707 14.08 -12.62 -31.02
CA GLY A 707 13.78 -13.99 -30.61
C GLY A 707 13.63 -14.17 -29.09
N ASN A 708 13.69 -13.10 -28.28
CA ASN A 708 13.50 -13.17 -26.84
C ASN A 708 12.00 -13.27 -26.49
N SER A 709 11.68 -14.02 -25.44
CA SER A 709 10.34 -14.10 -24.86
C SER A 709 10.26 -13.21 -23.62
N TYR A 710 9.30 -12.26 -23.60
CA TYR A 710 9.13 -11.34 -22.46
C TYR A 710 8.25 -11.98 -21.37
N GLU A 711 8.73 -13.11 -20.87
CA GLU A 711 8.09 -13.92 -19.84
C GLU A 711 8.61 -13.58 -18.42
N PHE A 712 7.97 -14.14 -17.41
CA PHE A 712 8.42 -14.03 -16.01
C PHE A 712 9.90 -14.42 -15.87
N ALA A 713 10.64 -13.65 -15.06
CA ALA A 713 12.09 -13.74 -14.84
C ALA A 713 12.96 -13.44 -16.08
N PHE A 714 12.40 -12.81 -17.12
CA PHE A 714 13.18 -12.31 -18.25
C PHE A 714 13.75 -10.92 -17.95
N GLY A 715 14.98 -10.68 -18.39
CA GLY A 715 15.67 -9.40 -18.39
C GLY A 715 17.03 -9.55 -19.07
N MET A 716 17.64 -8.44 -19.45
CA MET A 716 18.96 -8.40 -20.10
C MET A 716 19.93 -7.52 -19.33
N ASN A 717 21.20 -7.87 -19.39
CA ASN A 717 22.33 -7.03 -19.00
C ASN A 717 23.25 -6.79 -20.20
N TRP A 718 24.44 -6.22 -19.99
CA TRP A 718 25.38 -5.96 -21.08
C TRP A 718 25.93 -7.22 -21.75
N SER A 719 25.83 -8.38 -21.10
CA SER A 719 26.25 -9.67 -21.64
C SER A 719 25.13 -10.42 -22.39
N GLY A 720 23.90 -9.90 -22.40
CA GLY A 720 22.74 -10.52 -23.03
C GLY A 720 21.65 -10.89 -22.00
N VAL A 721 20.90 -11.96 -22.27
CA VAL A 721 19.83 -12.43 -21.38
C VAL A 721 20.40 -12.90 -20.04
N ILE A 722 19.82 -12.45 -18.96
CA ILE A 722 20.22 -12.82 -17.60
C ILE A 722 19.77 -14.27 -17.32
N ASP A 723 20.73 -15.13 -16.95
CA ASP A 723 20.52 -16.50 -16.49
C ASP A 723 21.34 -16.76 -15.22
N ASP A 724 20.95 -16.12 -14.13
CA ASP A 724 21.64 -16.21 -12.86
C ASP A 724 20.87 -17.07 -11.82
N ALA A 725 21.35 -17.06 -10.58
CA ALA A 725 20.74 -17.83 -9.48
C ALA A 725 19.29 -17.40 -9.19
N ARG A 726 18.94 -16.13 -9.45
CA ARG A 726 17.57 -15.60 -9.24
C ARG A 726 16.60 -16.22 -10.24
N VAL A 727 16.97 -16.24 -11.52
CA VAL A 727 16.17 -16.89 -12.58
C VAL A 727 15.95 -18.37 -12.22
N LYS A 728 17.01 -19.11 -11.88
CA LYS A 728 16.93 -20.53 -11.52
C LYS A 728 16.10 -20.82 -10.28
N ARG A 729 16.02 -19.87 -9.37
CA ARG A 729 15.25 -20.03 -8.12
C ARG A 729 13.76 -19.91 -8.33
N TYR A 730 13.31 -19.01 -9.21
CA TYR A 730 11.92 -18.63 -9.31
C TYR A 730 11.23 -19.08 -10.59
N LYS A 731 11.97 -19.39 -11.65
CA LYS A 731 11.46 -19.95 -12.92
C LYS A 731 11.48 -21.50 -12.90
#